data_c58fd725bb680603df5b14df44d35e78
#
_entry.id   c58fd725bb680603df5b14df44d35e78
#
_cell.length_a   1.000
_cell.length_b   1.000
_cell.length_c   1.000
_cell.angle_alpha   90.00
_cell.angle_beta   90.00
_cell.angle_gamma   90.00
#
_symmetry.space_group_name_H-M   'P 1'
#
loop_
_entity.id
_entity.type
_entity.pdbx_description
1 polymer ?
#
loop_
_entity_poly.entity_id
_entity_poly.type
_entity_poly.pdbx_seq_one_letter_code
_entity_poly.pdbx_strand_id
1 'polypeptide(L)'
;MKRFLLSLVTCALLLASASADEGMWMPKQLPDIGSKLKAAGLELDPKTMTQLTEFPMNAIVSLGGCTASFVSPQGLVVTNHHCAYGSIQYNSTVQKNLLRDGFLAKTLAEELPAAPGSRVFVTVDVQNVTDKVIDPKTAKLTGKDRTTAIETNQKSVVATCEKDAGHRCTVASFYGGLEYYLIKQLEIRDVRLVHNPPESVGKFGGDTDNWMWPRHTGDYSFYRAYVGKDGKPADYSPENVPYRPKHYLKVAAQGVKEGDFVMVTGYPGRTNRHRLPSEVDFTFGWNYPAFVKASGEQLAIIERETKGRDAAAISYASTVAGINNYYKNRQGMLDSYKGSDLLARKQAAFNALKAWVNADKARQAQYGSDIAAIESLIAERDAITKREFLLGYTSPRLLDSARTLYEFATQKAEPDDMKRKIGFQQRDWPRLRAALEAIDKRYDEQVDKSLARHFLAQYLSLPAADQNAAYVSALGLKPGMSEAEIGAQLDKLYAGSKLADKATRMAWFDRDAAAFKASDDTFIKAAVALADDTKRLDDRDRDLSGKIQQAYANYMKALIAYRNSKGEAVYPDANSTLRVTYGKVAGRTDGNADGTAWTPFTTLRGITAKYTGKGEFDAPATQLAAIKEKKFGKYGVASLDSVPVNYLATLDITGGNSGSPVLNSRAELVGLAFDGTLDSVISDWDFNPATTRTIACDVRYMLWQMEVVDHATNVVNELRGTNVDQPGK
;
A
#
# COMPACT_ATOMS: atom_id res chain seq x y z
N MET A 1 -20.46 -75.51 -2.95
CA MET A 1 -19.80 -74.44 -3.77
C MET A 1 -20.47 -73.14 -3.46
N LYS A 2 -19.95 -72.37 -2.54
CA LYS A 2 -20.43 -71.01 -2.20
C LYS A 2 -19.39 -69.99 -2.72
N ARG A 3 -19.82 -69.12 -3.63
CA ARG A 3 -19.00 -68.03 -4.18
C ARG A 3 -19.02 -66.87 -3.18
N PHE A 4 -17.86 -66.53 -2.66
CA PHE A 4 -17.62 -65.29 -1.92
C PHE A 4 -17.41 -64.16 -2.93
N LEU A 5 -18.31 -63.17 -2.99
CA LEU A 5 -18.06 -61.89 -3.64
C LEU A 5 -17.33 -60.98 -2.64
N LEU A 6 -16.11 -60.66 -2.93
CA LEU A 6 -15.35 -59.60 -2.23
C LEU A 6 -15.70 -58.26 -2.93
N SER A 7 -16.47 -57.44 -2.22
CA SER A 7 -16.70 -56.05 -2.65
C SER A 7 -15.50 -55.19 -2.22
N LEU A 8 -14.64 -54.80 -3.15
CA LEU A 8 -13.64 -53.77 -2.97
C LEU A 8 -14.37 -52.42 -2.93
N VAL A 9 -14.51 -51.85 -1.73
CA VAL A 9 -14.85 -50.43 -1.57
C VAL A 9 -13.57 -49.62 -1.76
N THR A 10 -13.37 -49.09 -2.95
CA THR A 10 -12.31 -48.14 -3.23
C THR A 10 -12.71 -46.83 -2.61
N CYS A 11 -12.19 -46.50 -1.44
CA CYS A 11 -12.27 -45.14 -0.86
C CYS A 11 -11.35 -44.26 -1.68
N ALA A 12 -11.90 -43.61 -2.70
CA ALA A 12 -11.24 -42.48 -3.39
C ALA A 12 -11.17 -41.32 -2.40
N LEU A 13 -10.06 -41.18 -1.71
CA LEU A 13 -9.69 -39.93 -1.05
C LEU A 13 -9.52 -38.88 -2.16
N LEU A 14 -10.59 -38.16 -2.42
CA LEU A 14 -10.50 -36.86 -3.14
C LEU A 14 -9.63 -35.95 -2.28
N LEU A 15 -8.33 -35.91 -2.57
CA LEU A 15 -7.46 -34.81 -2.19
C LEU A 15 -8.05 -33.56 -2.84
N ALA A 16 -8.97 -32.89 -2.14
CA ALA A 16 -9.42 -31.57 -2.52
C ALA A 16 -8.18 -30.67 -2.45
N SER A 17 -7.61 -30.37 -3.61
CA SER A 17 -6.57 -29.36 -3.72
C SER A 17 -7.12 -28.09 -3.06
N ALA A 18 -6.41 -27.55 -2.05
CA ALA A 18 -6.80 -26.33 -1.38
C ALA A 18 -6.72 -25.19 -2.42
N SER A 19 -7.88 -24.84 -2.98
CA SER A 19 -8.04 -23.74 -3.92
C SER A 19 -8.24 -22.45 -3.15
N ALA A 20 -7.64 -21.36 -3.58
CA ALA A 20 -7.88 -20.02 -3.04
C ALA A 20 -9.27 -19.51 -3.45
N ASP A 21 -9.94 -18.79 -2.56
CA ASP A 21 -11.19 -18.12 -2.87
C ASP A 21 -10.92 -16.68 -3.31
N GLU A 22 -11.36 -16.33 -4.52
CA GLU A 22 -11.22 -14.98 -5.06
C GLU A 22 -12.14 -14.00 -4.34
N GLY A 23 -11.62 -12.82 -4.03
CA GLY A 23 -12.39 -11.66 -3.60
C GLY A 23 -11.87 -10.95 -2.37
N MET A 24 -11.81 -9.62 -2.50
CA MET A 24 -11.57 -8.68 -1.40
C MET A 24 -12.89 -8.02 -1.05
N TRP A 25 -13.68 -8.72 -0.23
CA TRP A 25 -15.08 -8.41 0.04
C TRP A 25 -15.22 -7.18 0.95
N MET A 26 -16.17 -6.31 0.63
CA MET A 26 -16.57 -5.27 1.59
C MET A 26 -17.25 -5.93 2.80
N PRO A 27 -17.05 -5.40 4.03
CA PRO A 27 -17.72 -5.95 5.22
C PRO A 27 -19.24 -6.14 5.04
N LYS A 28 -19.92 -5.21 4.37
CA LYS A 28 -21.37 -5.30 4.10
C LYS A 28 -21.78 -6.48 3.22
N GLN A 29 -20.85 -7.05 2.41
CA GLN A 29 -21.11 -8.18 1.50
C GLN A 29 -20.90 -9.54 2.17
N LEU A 30 -20.30 -9.60 3.37
CA LEU A 30 -19.99 -10.87 4.04
C LEU A 30 -21.21 -11.75 4.33
N PRO A 31 -22.39 -11.21 4.67
CA PRO A 31 -23.60 -12.01 4.80
C PRO A 31 -24.01 -12.73 3.50
N ASP A 32 -23.76 -12.11 2.33
CA ASP A 32 -24.13 -12.67 1.02
C ASP A 32 -23.27 -13.93 0.69
N ILE A 33 -22.06 -13.99 1.23
CA ILE A 33 -21.14 -15.14 1.11
C ILE A 33 -21.05 -15.96 2.40
N GLY A 34 -21.98 -15.75 3.36
CA GLY A 34 -21.93 -16.35 4.68
C GLY A 34 -21.91 -17.87 4.69
N SER A 35 -22.60 -18.52 3.75
CA SER A 35 -22.56 -19.98 3.57
C SER A 35 -21.17 -20.49 3.17
N LYS A 36 -20.46 -19.77 2.28
CA LYS A 36 -19.10 -20.10 1.86
C LYS A 36 -18.13 -19.93 3.02
N LEU A 37 -18.22 -18.85 3.78
CA LEU A 37 -17.38 -18.58 4.96
C LEU A 37 -17.55 -19.68 6.01
N LYS A 38 -18.79 -20.10 6.29
CA LYS A 38 -19.06 -21.20 7.23
C LYS A 38 -18.51 -22.54 6.73
N ALA A 39 -18.69 -22.85 5.44
CA ALA A 39 -18.16 -24.06 4.83
C ALA A 39 -16.61 -24.09 4.84
N ALA A 40 -15.96 -22.93 4.72
CA ALA A 40 -14.52 -22.78 4.83
C ALA A 40 -13.99 -22.99 6.26
N GLY A 41 -14.85 -22.80 7.30
CA GLY A 41 -14.51 -23.04 8.70
C GLY A 41 -14.65 -21.84 9.64
N LEU A 42 -15.22 -20.71 9.19
CA LEU A 42 -15.44 -19.55 10.07
C LEU A 42 -16.44 -19.89 11.20
N GLU A 43 -16.01 -19.71 12.46
CA GLU A 43 -16.85 -19.90 13.64
C GLU A 43 -17.72 -18.68 13.96
N LEU A 44 -17.23 -17.47 13.66
CA LEU A 44 -17.98 -16.21 13.87
C LEU A 44 -19.20 -16.13 12.97
N ASP A 45 -20.23 -15.39 13.41
CA ASP A 45 -21.33 -15.00 12.53
C ASP A 45 -20.83 -13.92 11.55
N PRO A 46 -20.91 -14.14 10.21
CA PRO A 46 -20.51 -13.14 9.22
C PRO A 46 -21.17 -11.77 9.41
N LYS A 47 -22.37 -11.71 10.01
CA LYS A 47 -23.07 -10.46 10.31
C LYS A 47 -22.34 -9.59 11.33
N THR A 48 -21.61 -10.18 12.28
CA THR A 48 -20.85 -9.41 13.27
C THR A 48 -19.74 -8.60 12.61
N MET A 49 -19.16 -9.09 11.54
CA MET A 49 -18.09 -8.41 10.79
C MET A 49 -18.61 -7.24 9.93
N THR A 50 -19.93 -7.04 9.82
CA THR A 50 -20.49 -5.82 9.21
C THR A 50 -20.50 -4.63 10.17
N GLN A 51 -20.30 -4.88 11.47
CA GLN A 51 -20.31 -3.86 12.53
C GLN A 51 -18.90 -3.31 12.73
N LEU A 52 -18.59 -2.20 12.09
CA LEU A 52 -17.22 -1.63 12.05
C LEU A 52 -16.73 -1.12 13.41
N THR A 53 -17.64 -0.83 14.36
CA THR A 53 -17.33 -0.39 15.73
C THR A 53 -17.21 -1.52 16.73
N GLU A 54 -17.44 -2.77 16.29
CA GLU A 54 -17.43 -3.95 17.14
C GLU A 54 -16.25 -4.89 16.79
N PHE A 55 -15.99 -5.85 17.68
CA PHE A 55 -14.98 -6.88 17.46
C PHE A 55 -15.35 -7.79 16.27
N PRO A 56 -14.40 -8.16 15.37
CA PRO A 56 -12.97 -7.79 15.38
C PRO A 56 -12.65 -6.50 14.60
N MET A 57 -13.62 -5.92 13.88
CA MET A 57 -13.40 -4.90 12.86
C MET A 57 -12.81 -3.59 13.43
N ASN A 58 -13.23 -3.20 14.64
CA ASN A 58 -12.73 -1.99 15.30
C ASN A 58 -11.25 -2.09 15.75
N ALA A 59 -10.71 -3.30 15.84
CA ALA A 59 -9.29 -3.50 16.15
C ALA A 59 -8.37 -3.32 14.94
N ILE A 60 -8.92 -3.30 13.71
CA ILE A 60 -8.16 -3.21 12.47
C ILE A 60 -8.04 -1.74 12.05
N VAL A 61 -6.82 -1.28 11.81
CA VAL A 61 -6.53 0.13 11.56
C VAL A 61 -5.70 0.32 10.28
N SER A 62 -5.82 1.50 9.68
CA SER A 62 -5.00 1.89 8.53
C SER A 62 -3.86 2.80 8.98
N LEU A 63 -2.67 2.59 8.41
CA LEU A 63 -1.52 3.48 8.52
C LEU A 63 -1.39 4.42 7.30
N GLY A 64 -2.38 4.42 6.40
CA GLY A 64 -2.40 5.24 5.18
C GLY A 64 -1.72 4.62 3.95
N GLY A 65 -1.06 3.48 4.09
CA GLY A 65 -0.43 2.73 2.98
C GLY A 65 -0.20 1.26 3.35
N CYS A 66 -0.35 0.96 4.65
CA CYS A 66 -0.30 -0.36 5.23
C CYS A 66 -1.50 -0.54 6.18
N THR A 67 -1.74 -1.78 6.54
CA THR A 67 -2.69 -2.16 7.59
C THR A 67 -1.95 -2.40 8.92
N ALA A 68 -2.66 -2.28 10.03
CA ALA A 68 -2.18 -2.61 11.35
C ALA A 68 -3.34 -3.04 12.25
N SER A 69 -3.04 -3.44 13.48
CA SER A 69 -4.08 -3.85 14.44
C SER A 69 -3.72 -3.47 15.86
N PHE A 70 -4.72 -3.04 16.63
CA PHE A 70 -4.57 -2.99 18.09
C PHE A 70 -4.47 -4.40 18.66
N VAL A 71 -3.47 -4.61 19.53
CA VAL A 71 -3.18 -5.92 20.16
C VAL A 71 -3.09 -5.83 21.67
N SER A 72 -3.41 -4.67 22.24
CA SER A 72 -3.49 -4.48 23.70
C SER A 72 -4.52 -3.42 24.07
N PRO A 73 -4.98 -3.41 25.35
CA PRO A 73 -5.86 -2.37 25.86
C PRO A 73 -5.17 -1.01 26.07
N GLN A 74 -3.84 -0.93 25.85
CA GLN A 74 -3.04 0.28 26.00
C GLN A 74 -2.55 0.83 24.66
N GLY A 75 -3.29 0.58 23.57
CA GLY A 75 -3.03 1.19 22.29
C GLY A 75 -1.79 0.66 21.55
N LEU A 76 -1.26 -0.52 21.95
CA LEU A 76 -0.19 -1.17 21.21
C LEU A 76 -0.71 -1.63 19.85
N VAL A 77 0.02 -1.27 18.79
CA VAL A 77 -0.33 -1.52 17.40
C VAL A 77 0.74 -2.38 16.75
N VAL A 78 0.35 -3.50 16.16
CA VAL A 78 1.25 -4.37 15.40
C VAL A 78 1.07 -4.15 13.91
N THR A 79 2.19 -4.14 13.17
CA THR A 79 2.25 -4.06 11.71
C THR A 79 3.52 -4.73 11.18
N ASN A 80 3.79 -4.69 9.89
CA ASN A 80 5.04 -5.19 9.33
C ASN A 80 6.24 -4.27 9.62
N HIS A 81 7.44 -4.85 9.62
CA HIS A 81 8.70 -4.12 9.70
C HIS A 81 8.85 -3.16 8.52
N HIS A 82 8.57 -3.61 7.30
CA HIS A 82 8.64 -2.75 6.13
C HIS A 82 7.63 -1.59 6.15
N CYS A 83 6.48 -1.74 6.82
CA CYS A 83 5.53 -0.64 7.05
C CYS A 83 6.08 0.41 8.04
N ALA A 84 6.88 -0.02 9.01
CA ALA A 84 7.54 0.84 9.97
C ALA A 84 8.88 1.40 9.46
N TYR A 85 9.42 0.86 8.36
CA TYR A 85 10.78 1.13 7.86
C TYR A 85 11.08 2.62 7.72
N GLY A 86 10.13 3.41 7.22
CA GLY A 86 10.26 4.85 7.08
C GLY A 86 10.39 5.59 8.43
N SER A 87 9.76 5.11 9.49
CA SER A 87 9.90 5.67 10.85
C SER A 87 11.18 5.20 11.53
N ILE A 88 11.60 3.96 11.30
CA ILE A 88 12.88 3.42 11.77
C ILE A 88 14.03 4.21 11.13
N GLN A 89 13.99 4.40 9.80
CA GLN A 89 14.97 5.22 9.08
C GLN A 89 15.01 6.67 9.57
N TYR A 90 13.86 7.30 9.78
CA TYR A 90 13.76 8.68 10.25
C TYR A 90 14.44 8.89 11.62
N ASN A 91 14.38 7.88 12.49
CA ASN A 91 15.01 7.89 13.82
C ASN A 91 16.45 7.31 13.82
N SER A 92 16.95 6.89 12.67
CA SER A 92 18.32 6.35 12.54
C SER A 92 19.34 7.44 12.24
N THR A 93 20.55 7.25 12.78
CA THR A 93 21.76 8.04 12.45
C THR A 93 22.91 7.08 12.23
N VAL A 94 24.06 7.59 11.75
CA VAL A 94 25.27 6.76 11.60
C VAL A 94 25.72 6.18 12.95
N GLN A 95 25.58 6.94 14.05
CA GLN A 95 25.97 6.53 15.41
C GLN A 95 24.93 5.62 16.08
N LYS A 96 23.65 5.80 15.78
CA LYS A 96 22.52 5.02 16.32
C LYS A 96 21.65 4.54 15.14
N ASN A 97 22.03 3.45 14.55
CA ASN A 97 21.35 2.91 13.36
C ASN A 97 20.29 1.89 13.76
N LEU A 98 19.04 2.35 13.94
CA LEU A 98 17.93 1.50 14.34
C LEU A 98 17.52 0.49 13.25
N LEU A 99 17.89 0.72 11.99
CA LEU A 99 17.69 -0.27 10.93
C LEU A 99 18.59 -1.49 11.17
N ARG A 100 19.89 -1.22 11.41
CA ARG A 100 20.89 -2.27 11.65
C ARG A 100 20.72 -2.96 13.00
N ASP A 101 20.49 -2.18 14.05
CA ASP A 101 20.61 -2.65 15.43
C ASP A 101 19.28 -3.06 16.04
N GLY A 102 18.14 -2.73 15.40
CA GLY A 102 16.82 -2.84 15.99
C GLY A 102 16.53 -1.77 17.04
N PHE A 103 15.35 -1.81 17.62
CA PHE A 103 14.92 -0.91 18.69
C PHE A 103 13.94 -1.59 19.64
N LEU A 104 14.09 -1.33 20.94
CA LEU A 104 13.15 -1.71 21.99
C LEU A 104 13.05 -0.56 23.00
N ALA A 105 11.86 0.00 23.14
CA ALA A 105 11.50 0.86 24.28
C ALA A 105 11.15 -0.03 25.47
N LYS A 106 11.85 0.14 26.57
CA LYS A 106 11.57 -0.60 27.83
C LYS A 106 10.47 0.05 28.66
N THR A 107 10.27 1.34 28.45
CA THR A 107 9.25 2.17 29.12
C THR A 107 8.52 3.04 28.10
N LEU A 108 7.34 3.55 28.44
CA LEU A 108 6.58 4.51 27.62
C LEU A 108 7.39 5.78 27.29
N ALA A 109 8.26 6.21 28.19
CA ALA A 109 9.09 7.40 28.00
C ALA A 109 10.20 7.22 26.96
N GLU A 110 10.60 5.98 26.68
CA GLU A 110 11.62 5.66 25.68
C GLU A 110 11.03 5.48 24.26
N GLU A 111 9.70 5.44 24.13
CA GLU A 111 9.05 5.28 22.83
C GLU A 111 9.31 6.49 21.94
N LEU A 112 9.76 6.25 20.69
CA LEU A 112 10.20 7.29 19.79
C LEU A 112 9.05 7.78 18.90
N PRO A 113 8.90 9.09 18.67
CA PRO A 113 7.93 9.59 17.70
C PRO A 113 8.16 8.94 16.33
N ALA A 114 7.09 8.49 15.69
CA ALA A 114 7.15 8.03 14.31
C ALA A 114 7.53 9.17 13.34
N ALA A 115 7.84 8.86 12.10
CA ALA A 115 8.15 9.87 11.09
C ALA A 115 7.01 10.90 10.98
N PRO A 116 7.32 12.18 10.72
CA PRO A 116 6.32 13.23 10.54
C PRO A 116 5.22 12.81 9.54
N GLY A 117 3.97 13.06 9.91
CA GLY A 117 2.82 12.68 9.09
C GLY A 117 2.31 11.25 9.33
N SER A 118 2.98 10.42 10.15
CA SER A 118 2.46 9.11 10.55
C SER A 118 1.13 9.24 11.27
N ARG A 119 0.19 8.34 10.99
CA ARG A 119 -1.18 8.33 11.53
C ARG A 119 -1.65 6.91 11.75
N VAL A 120 -2.56 6.76 12.71
CA VAL A 120 -3.39 5.55 12.87
C VAL A 120 -4.84 5.97 12.64
N PHE A 121 -5.47 5.37 11.62
CA PHE A 121 -6.86 5.61 11.27
C PHE A 121 -7.72 4.43 11.70
N VAL A 122 -8.68 4.69 12.59
CA VAL A 122 -9.66 3.68 13.04
C VAL A 122 -10.98 3.93 12.30
N THR A 123 -11.38 3.03 11.41
CA THR A 123 -12.66 3.17 10.71
C THR A 123 -13.81 2.97 11.67
N VAL A 124 -14.69 3.97 11.77
CA VAL A 124 -15.83 3.98 12.69
C VAL A 124 -17.19 3.96 11.96
N ASP A 125 -17.23 4.39 10.69
CA ASP A 125 -18.46 4.36 9.89
C ASP A 125 -18.17 4.38 8.39
N VAL A 126 -19.07 3.75 7.62
CA VAL A 126 -19.05 3.74 6.14
C VAL A 126 -20.47 3.89 5.61
N GLN A 127 -20.76 5.01 4.96
CA GLN A 127 -22.11 5.35 4.44
C GLN A 127 -22.10 5.47 2.93
N ASN A 128 -23.13 4.92 2.26
CA ASN A 128 -23.35 5.22 0.85
C ASN A 128 -23.81 6.68 0.69
N VAL A 129 -23.07 7.44 -0.11
CA VAL A 129 -23.32 8.87 -0.38
C VAL A 129 -23.44 9.14 -1.88
N THR A 130 -23.70 8.12 -2.68
CA THR A 130 -23.75 8.21 -4.15
C THR A 130 -24.66 9.33 -4.61
N ASP A 131 -25.89 9.41 -4.10
CA ASP A 131 -26.86 10.43 -4.49
C ASP A 131 -26.47 11.86 -4.08
N LYS A 132 -25.57 11.98 -3.06
CA LYS A 132 -25.04 13.29 -2.64
C LYS A 132 -23.87 13.72 -3.53
N VAL A 133 -23.08 12.76 -4.05
CA VAL A 133 -21.92 13.02 -4.91
C VAL A 133 -22.35 13.16 -6.38
N ILE A 134 -23.23 12.28 -6.85
CA ILE A 134 -23.81 12.31 -8.20
C ILE A 134 -25.28 12.75 -8.10
N ASP A 135 -25.49 14.01 -7.74
CA ASP A 135 -26.81 14.58 -7.71
C ASP A 135 -27.40 14.75 -9.13
N PRO A 136 -28.72 15.07 -9.28
CA PRO A 136 -29.36 15.19 -10.60
C PRO A 136 -28.76 16.25 -11.52
N LYS A 137 -28.03 17.25 -10.97
CA LYS A 137 -27.29 18.26 -11.78
C LYS A 137 -25.98 17.67 -12.26
N THR A 138 -25.19 17.13 -11.36
CA THR A 138 -23.88 16.48 -11.64
C THR A 138 -24.03 15.33 -12.64
N ALA A 139 -25.12 14.55 -12.56
CA ALA A 139 -25.40 13.45 -13.49
C ALA A 139 -25.52 13.90 -14.95
N LYS A 140 -25.85 15.17 -15.21
CA LYS A 140 -25.99 15.75 -16.56
C LYS A 140 -24.70 16.38 -17.11
N LEU A 141 -23.68 16.53 -16.27
CA LEU A 141 -22.40 17.12 -16.64
C LEU A 141 -21.47 16.06 -17.24
N THR A 142 -20.51 16.53 -18.03
CA THR A 142 -19.45 15.69 -18.60
C THR A 142 -18.09 16.40 -18.49
N GLY A 143 -17.00 15.67 -18.71
CA GLY A 143 -15.65 16.22 -18.74
C GLY A 143 -15.27 16.96 -17.47
N LYS A 144 -14.56 18.08 -17.61
CA LYS A 144 -14.05 18.90 -16.51
C LYS A 144 -15.16 19.39 -15.56
N ASP A 145 -16.31 19.78 -16.10
CA ASP A 145 -17.41 20.29 -15.28
C ASP A 145 -17.98 19.20 -14.36
N ARG A 146 -18.08 17.97 -14.88
CA ARG A 146 -18.45 16.80 -14.07
C ARG A 146 -17.44 16.53 -12.97
N THR A 147 -16.14 16.49 -13.30
CA THR A 147 -15.08 16.28 -12.31
C THR A 147 -15.14 17.34 -11.21
N THR A 148 -15.30 18.60 -11.58
CA THR A 148 -15.38 19.73 -10.64
C THR A 148 -16.60 19.62 -9.74
N ALA A 149 -17.78 19.27 -10.28
CA ALA A 149 -19.01 19.09 -9.50
C ALA A 149 -18.87 17.92 -8.50
N ILE A 150 -18.34 16.78 -8.95
CA ILE A 150 -18.08 15.61 -8.09
C ILE A 150 -17.15 16.00 -6.93
N GLU A 151 -16.02 16.65 -7.20
CA GLU A 151 -15.09 17.10 -6.16
C GLU A 151 -15.75 18.08 -5.16
N THR A 152 -16.55 19.00 -5.66
CA THR A 152 -17.27 19.97 -4.81
C THR A 152 -18.26 19.25 -3.89
N ASN A 153 -19.02 18.30 -4.43
CA ASN A 153 -19.97 17.50 -3.64
C ASN A 153 -19.24 16.61 -2.63
N GLN A 154 -18.12 15.98 -3.00
CA GLN A 154 -17.29 15.21 -2.08
C GLN A 154 -16.76 16.07 -0.92
N LYS A 155 -16.24 17.27 -1.21
CA LYS A 155 -15.78 18.22 -0.18
C LYS A 155 -16.91 18.60 0.77
N SER A 156 -18.11 18.85 0.26
CA SER A 156 -19.29 19.18 1.07
C SER A 156 -19.67 18.05 2.04
N VAL A 157 -19.69 16.81 1.54
CA VAL A 157 -19.95 15.61 2.36
C VAL A 157 -18.88 15.45 3.44
N VAL A 158 -17.60 15.58 3.06
CA VAL A 158 -16.46 15.49 3.97
C VAL A 158 -16.50 16.58 5.05
N ALA A 159 -16.70 17.85 4.65
CA ALA A 159 -16.77 18.98 5.60
C ALA A 159 -17.92 18.81 6.61
N THR A 160 -19.03 18.21 6.18
CA THR A 160 -20.15 17.91 7.09
C THR A 160 -19.77 16.82 8.09
N CYS A 161 -19.07 15.79 7.65
CA CYS A 161 -18.62 14.69 8.49
C CYS A 161 -17.58 15.14 9.53
N GLU A 162 -16.63 16.01 9.14
CA GLU A 162 -15.52 16.47 9.99
C GLU A 162 -15.89 17.56 10.99
N LYS A 163 -17.17 18.00 11.02
CA LYS A 163 -17.68 18.78 12.16
C LYS A 163 -17.59 18.01 13.47
N ASP A 164 -17.55 16.69 13.39
CA ASP A 164 -17.25 15.81 14.52
C ASP A 164 -15.73 15.76 14.72
N ALA A 165 -15.26 16.52 15.71
CA ALA A 165 -13.84 16.75 15.96
C ALA A 165 -13.06 15.44 16.20
N GLY A 166 -11.84 15.39 15.71
CA GLY A 166 -10.93 14.24 15.85
C GLY A 166 -11.16 13.15 14.80
N HIS A 167 -12.12 13.35 13.90
CA HIS A 167 -12.34 12.44 12.78
C HIS A 167 -11.77 12.98 11.46
N ARG A 168 -11.26 12.06 10.66
CA ARG A 168 -10.89 12.27 9.27
C ARG A 168 -11.90 11.54 8.38
N CYS A 169 -12.46 12.25 7.43
CA CYS A 169 -13.47 11.72 6.53
C CYS A 169 -12.96 11.75 5.08
N THR A 170 -13.25 10.69 4.35
CA THR A 170 -12.92 10.59 2.92
C THR A 170 -14.11 10.02 2.16
N VAL A 171 -14.27 10.40 0.90
CA VAL A 171 -15.23 9.79 -0.01
C VAL A 171 -14.46 8.92 -0.99
N ALA A 172 -14.70 7.61 -0.94
CA ALA A 172 -14.12 6.63 -1.86
C ALA A 172 -15.10 6.25 -2.96
N SER A 173 -14.61 6.11 -4.20
CA SER A 173 -15.38 5.61 -5.32
C SER A 173 -15.23 4.10 -5.46
N PHE A 174 -16.32 3.43 -5.83
CA PHE A 174 -16.39 2.00 -6.07
C PHE A 174 -16.93 1.72 -7.46
N TYR A 175 -16.60 0.57 -8.03
CA TYR A 175 -17.06 0.13 -9.36
C TYR A 175 -16.82 1.20 -10.44
N GLY A 176 -15.60 1.79 -10.44
CA GLY A 176 -15.23 2.78 -11.45
C GLY A 176 -15.98 4.13 -11.36
N GLY A 177 -16.54 4.47 -10.22
CA GLY A 177 -17.30 5.70 -9.99
C GLY A 177 -18.83 5.51 -10.08
N LEU A 178 -19.29 4.27 -10.07
CA LEU A 178 -20.73 3.95 -10.00
C LEU A 178 -21.31 4.22 -8.61
N GLU A 179 -20.56 3.93 -7.55
CA GLU A 179 -20.95 4.14 -6.16
C GLU A 179 -19.90 4.96 -5.41
N TYR A 180 -20.36 5.75 -4.43
CA TYR A 180 -19.51 6.54 -3.55
C TYR A 180 -19.86 6.27 -2.09
N TYR A 181 -18.83 6.08 -1.27
CA TYR A 181 -18.99 5.84 0.15
C TYR A 181 -18.17 6.85 0.95
N LEU A 182 -18.82 7.49 1.91
CA LEU A 182 -18.19 8.28 2.95
C LEU A 182 -17.61 7.32 3.99
N ILE A 183 -16.31 7.44 4.24
CA ILE A 183 -15.57 6.68 5.23
C ILE A 183 -15.18 7.63 6.34
N LYS A 184 -15.69 7.40 7.55
CA LYS A 184 -15.37 8.17 8.75
C LYS A 184 -14.36 7.40 9.60
N GLN A 185 -13.24 8.03 9.95
CA GLN A 185 -12.18 7.42 10.72
C GLN A 185 -11.75 8.34 11.88
N LEU A 186 -11.51 7.77 13.04
CA LEU A 186 -10.78 8.47 14.11
C LEU A 186 -9.32 8.62 13.65
N GLU A 187 -8.78 9.84 13.67
CA GLU A 187 -7.40 10.13 13.25
C GLU A 187 -6.50 10.33 14.48
N ILE A 188 -5.71 9.31 14.82
CA ILE A 188 -4.72 9.40 15.90
C ILE A 188 -3.40 9.89 15.31
N ARG A 189 -2.89 11.03 15.80
CA ARG A 189 -1.74 11.74 15.23
C ARG A 189 -0.44 11.53 16.01
N ASP A 190 -0.50 11.22 17.28
CA ASP A 190 0.68 10.84 18.07
C ASP A 190 0.86 9.33 18.00
N VAL A 191 1.79 8.90 17.14
CA VAL A 191 2.17 7.50 16.93
C VAL A 191 3.64 7.37 17.31
N ARG A 192 3.97 6.35 18.13
CA ARG A 192 5.35 6.15 18.58
C ARG A 192 5.83 4.74 18.31
N LEU A 193 7.09 4.61 17.90
CA LEU A 193 7.77 3.33 17.70
C LEU A 193 8.09 2.71 19.07
N VAL A 194 7.66 1.48 19.27
CA VAL A 194 7.86 0.71 20.51
C VAL A 194 8.95 -0.34 20.34
N HIS A 195 8.86 -1.12 19.25
CA HIS A 195 9.81 -2.19 18.95
C HIS A 195 9.88 -2.46 17.46
N ASN A 196 11.10 -2.65 16.98
CA ASN A 196 11.39 -3.30 15.71
C ASN A 196 12.60 -4.22 15.85
N PRO A 197 12.57 -5.41 15.29
CA PRO A 197 13.78 -6.23 15.18
C PRO A 197 14.81 -5.54 14.26
N PRO A 198 16.09 -5.92 14.32
CA PRO A 198 17.08 -5.48 13.35
C PRO A 198 16.70 -5.90 11.93
N GLU A 199 17.18 -5.17 10.93
CA GLU A 199 16.91 -5.46 9.50
C GLU A 199 17.30 -6.91 9.12
N SER A 200 18.37 -7.44 9.72
CA SER A 200 18.80 -8.83 9.56
C SER A 200 17.79 -9.88 10.07
N VAL A 201 16.71 -9.46 10.76
CA VAL A 201 15.53 -10.27 11.10
C VAL A 201 14.32 -9.78 10.32
N GLY A 202 14.02 -8.47 10.41
CA GLY A 202 12.83 -7.85 9.84
C GLY A 202 12.80 -7.83 8.30
N LYS A 203 13.97 -7.95 7.66
CA LYS A 203 14.16 -8.02 6.21
C LYS A 203 15.14 -9.15 5.82
N PHE A 204 15.23 -10.22 6.60
CA PHE A 204 16.09 -11.36 6.27
C PHE A 204 15.74 -11.92 4.89
N GLY A 205 16.76 -12.09 4.05
CA GLY A 205 16.61 -12.45 2.64
C GLY A 205 16.50 -11.25 1.70
N GLY A 206 16.35 -10.04 2.25
CA GLY A 206 16.40 -8.77 1.53
C GLY A 206 15.51 -8.70 0.30
N ASP A 207 16.03 -8.12 -0.77
CA ASP A 207 15.34 -8.05 -2.05
C ASP A 207 15.45 -9.38 -2.83
N THR A 208 16.43 -10.24 -2.51
CA THR A 208 16.56 -11.58 -3.10
C THR A 208 15.35 -12.45 -2.78
N ASP A 209 14.93 -12.52 -1.51
CA ASP A 209 13.78 -13.32 -1.07
C ASP A 209 12.44 -12.58 -1.19
N ASN A 210 12.41 -11.29 -1.55
CA ASN A 210 11.17 -10.53 -1.70
C ASN A 210 10.27 -11.18 -2.77
N TRP A 211 9.01 -11.45 -2.42
CA TRP A 211 8.04 -12.21 -3.23
C TRP A 211 8.42 -13.68 -3.50
N MET A 212 9.36 -14.23 -2.75
CA MET A 212 9.84 -15.59 -2.97
C MET A 212 9.42 -16.55 -1.86
N TRP A 213 9.30 -17.84 -2.22
CA TRP A 213 9.15 -18.94 -1.28
C TRP A 213 10.23 -20.00 -1.56
N PRO A 214 10.88 -20.59 -0.53
CA PRO A 214 10.60 -20.48 0.92
C PRO A 214 11.15 -19.19 1.53
N ARG A 215 10.34 -18.53 2.39
CA ARG A 215 10.61 -17.25 3.06
C ARG A 215 10.96 -17.46 4.53
N HIS A 216 11.86 -16.61 5.11
CA HIS A 216 12.30 -16.70 6.51
C HIS A 216 12.40 -15.33 7.17
N THR A 217 11.49 -14.44 6.87
CA THR A 217 11.54 -13.04 7.29
C THR A 217 10.66 -12.79 8.50
N GLY A 218 11.20 -12.14 9.53
CA GLY A 218 10.47 -11.65 10.69
C GLY A 218 9.88 -10.27 10.46
N ASP A 219 8.97 -10.15 9.49
CA ASP A 219 8.44 -8.86 9.07
C ASP A 219 7.34 -8.35 10.00
N TYR A 220 7.77 -7.86 11.18
CA TYR A 220 6.89 -7.26 12.18
C TYR A 220 7.53 -6.07 12.89
N SER A 221 6.70 -5.15 13.35
CA SER A 221 7.09 -4.02 14.23
C SER A 221 5.90 -3.57 15.06
N PHE A 222 6.20 -2.86 16.15
CA PHE A 222 5.18 -2.33 17.05
C PHE A 222 5.25 -0.83 17.16
N TYR A 223 4.09 -0.22 17.05
CA TYR A 223 3.83 1.16 17.40
C TYR A 223 2.92 1.22 18.63
N ARG A 224 2.80 2.41 19.21
CA ARG A 224 1.72 2.75 20.15
C ARG A 224 1.03 4.03 19.72
N ALA A 225 -0.29 4.00 19.76
CA ALA A 225 -1.14 5.14 19.55
C ALA A 225 -1.33 5.93 20.85
N TYR A 226 -1.21 7.27 20.77
CA TYR A 226 -1.35 8.18 21.89
C TYR A 226 -2.42 9.23 21.62
N VAL A 227 -3.06 9.70 22.68
CA VAL A 227 -4.09 10.75 22.67
C VAL A 227 -3.85 11.74 23.82
N GLY A 228 -4.50 12.88 23.76
CA GLY A 228 -4.48 13.83 24.88
C GLY A 228 -5.04 13.24 26.17
N LYS A 229 -4.75 13.85 27.32
CA LYS A 229 -5.28 13.43 28.63
C LYS A 229 -6.81 13.42 28.71
N ASP A 230 -7.47 14.15 27.80
CA ASP A 230 -8.93 14.17 27.63
C ASP A 230 -9.45 13.02 26.73
N GLY A 231 -8.57 12.12 26.27
CA GLY A 231 -8.89 10.99 25.41
C GLY A 231 -9.10 11.36 23.94
N LYS A 232 -8.90 12.63 23.55
CA LYS A 232 -9.08 13.07 22.16
C LYS A 232 -7.79 12.99 21.35
N PRO A 233 -7.88 12.79 20.02
CA PRO A 233 -6.72 12.87 19.14
C PRO A 233 -5.95 14.19 19.31
N ALA A 234 -4.66 14.07 19.53
CA ALA A 234 -3.75 15.21 19.71
C ALA A 234 -2.47 15.00 18.88
N ASP A 235 -1.77 16.09 18.59
CA ASP A 235 -0.43 16.03 18.04
C ASP A 235 0.56 15.56 19.12
N TYR A 236 1.76 15.15 18.70
CA TYR A 236 2.79 14.68 19.64
C TYR A 236 2.99 15.64 20.82
N SER A 237 2.90 15.09 22.02
CA SER A 237 3.26 15.76 23.27
C SER A 237 3.76 14.74 24.29
N PRO A 238 4.81 15.04 25.07
CA PRO A 238 5.24 14.14 26.16
C PRO A 238 4.16 13.92 27.22
N GLU A 239 3.14 14.78 27.26
CA GLU A 239 2.01 14.70 28.22
C GLU A 239 0.88 13.76 27.73
N ASN A 240 0.92 13.32 26.46
CA ASN A 240 -0.10 12.43 25.92
C ASN A 240 -0.05 11.07 26.59
N VAL A 241 -1.19 10.40 26.62
CA VAL A 241 -1.37 9.08 27.24
C VAL A 241 -1.68 8.03 26.17
N PRO A 242 -1.35 6.74 26.40
CA PRO A 242 -1.73 5.66 25.50
C PRO A 242 -3.23 5.65 25.21
N TYR A 243 -3.57 5.51 23.92
CA TYR A 243 -4.96 5.32 23.50
C TYR A 243 -5.50 4.01 24.05
N ARG A 244 -6.77 4.00 24.44
CA ARG A 244 -7.46 2.80 24.93
C ARG A 244 -8.51 2.36 23.92
N PRO A 245 -8.16 1.43 22.99
CA PRO A 245 -9.12 0.94 22.00
C PRO A 245 -10.25 0.17 22.68
N LYS A 246 -11.48 0.31 22.15
CA LYS A 246 -12.63 -0.47 22.62
C LYS A 246 -12.40 -1.97 22.45
N HIS A 247 -11.77 -2.35 21.35
CA HIS A 247 -11.45 -3.73 21.01
C HIS A 247 -10.00 -3.84 20.52
N TYR A 248 -9.39 -4.97 20.81
CA TYR A 248 -8.04 -5.35 20.36
C TYR A 248 -8.00 -6.85 20.09
N LEU A 249 -7.10 -7.28 19.21
CA LEU A 249 -6.94 -8.69 18.85
C LEU A 249 -6.16 -9.43 19.95
N LYS A 250 -6.64 -10.60 20.32
CA LYS A 250 -5.89 -11.53 21.15
C LYS A 250 -4.91 -12.32 20.28
N VAL A 251 -3.71 -12.54 20.79
CA VAL A 251 -2.68 -13.33 20.12
C VAL A 251 -2.88 -14.81 20.44
N ALA A 252 -3.10 -15.65 19.42
CA ALA A 252 -3.21 -17.09 19.55
C ALA A 252 -1.80 -17.71 19.45
N ALA A 253 -1.09 -17.78 20.58
CA ALA A 253 0.30 -18.25 20.64
C ALA A 253 0.51 -19.70 20.17
N GLN A 254 -0.54 -20.53 20.08
CA GLN A 254 -0.50 -21.86 19.48
C GLN A 254 -0.35 -21.82 17.94
N GLY A 255 -0.61 -20.67 17.32
CA GLY A 255 -0.53 -20.49 15.87
C GLY A 255 -1.55 -21.32 15.08
N VAL A 256 -1.17 -21.69 13.87
CA VAL A 256 -2.00 -22.47 12.93
C VAL A 256 -1.28 -23.74 12.47
N LYS A 257 -2.04 -24.66 11.88
CA LYS A 257 -1.57 -25.85 11.17
C LYS A 257 -2.15 -25.88 9.75
N GLU A 258 -1.62 -26.74 8.91
CA GLU A 258 -2.14 -26.96 7.55
C GLU A 258 -3.62 -27.34 7.57
N GLY A 259 -4.40 -26.74 6.67
CA GLY A 259 -5.84 -26.93 6.54
C GLY A 259 -6.69 -26.01 7.43
N ASP A 260 -6.10 -25.32 8.41
CA ASP A 260 -6.85 -24.39 9.27
C ASP A 260 -7.41 -23.24 8.45
N PHE A 261 -8.63 -22.80 8.81
CA PHE A 261 -9.24 -21.58 8.30
C PHE A 261 -8.43 -20.37 8.72
N VAL A 262 -8.22 -19.46 7.78
CA VAL A 262 -7.65 -18.14 8.05
C VAL A 262 -8.38 -17.09 7.25
N MET A 263 -8.41 -15.87 7.78
CA MET A 263 -8.88 -14.68 7.07
C MET A 263 -7.94 -13.51 7.29
N VAL A 264 -7.88 -12.61 6.30
CA VAL A 264 -7.19 -11.34 6.42
C VAL A 264 -8.22 -10.23 6.36
N THR A 265 -8.13 -9.30 7.29
CA THR A 265 -8.91 -8.08 7.29
C THR A 265 -7.95 -6.89 7.21
N GLY A 266 -8.10 -6.06 6.18
CA GLY A 266 -7.15 -4.96 5.96
C GLY A 266 -7.58 -3.97 4.90
N TYR A 267 -6.65 -3.12 4.51
CA TYR A 267 -6.85 -2.01 3.59
C TYR A 267 -6.07 -2.22 2.28
N PRO A 268 -6.49 -3.20 1.43
CA PRO A 268 -5.82 -3.45 0.14
C PRO A 268 -5.88 -2.20 -0.73
N GLY A 269 -4.74 -1.85 -1.33
CA GLY A 269 -4.56 -0.61 -2.05
C GLY A 269 -5.34 -0.55 -3.35
N ARG A 270 -4.98 -1.39 -4.32
CA ARG A 270 -5.62 -1.37 -5.63
C ARG A 270 -5.50 -2.71 -6.34
N THR A 271 -6.63 -3.15 -6.93
CA THR A 271 -6.68 -4.22 -7.94
C THR A 271 -7.22 -3.67 -9.27
N ASN A 272 -7.11 -4.46 -10.33
CA ASN A 272 -7.49 -4.12 -11.70
C ASN A 272 -8.28 -5.26 -12.37
N ARG A 273 -9.12 -5.95 -11.59
CA ARG A 273 -9.86 -7.15 -12.01
C ARG A 273 -10.92 -6.85 -13.07
N HIS A 274 -11.45 -5.62 -13.07
CA HIS A 274 -12.52 -5.19 -13.98
C HIS A 274 -12.03 -4.32 -15.13
N ARG A 275 -10.70 -4.30 -15.41
CA ARG A 275 -10.12 -3.50 -16.47
C ARG A 275 -10.43 -4.06 -17.86
N LEU A 276 -10.45 -3.15 -18.85
CA LEU A 276 -10.66 -3.47 -20.26
C LEU A 276 -9.47 -4.22 -20.86
N PRO A 277 -9.68 -5.01 -21.94
CA PRO A 277 -8.59 -5.66 -22.65
C PRO A 277 -7.50 -4.69 -23.13
N SER A 278 -7.88 -3.50 -23.62
CA SER A 278 -6.93 -2.45 -24.04
C SER A 278 -6.06 -1.95 -22.90
N GLU A 279 -6.59 -1.87 -21.66
CA GLU A 279 -5.81 -1.50 -20.49
C GLU A 279 -4.80 -2.60 -20.10
N VAL A 280 -5.16 -3.88 -20.27
CA VAL A 280 -4.23 -5.01 -20.08
C VAL A 280 -3.10 -4.95 -21.10
N ASP A 281 -3.44 -4.80 -22.38
CA ASP A 281 -2.46 -4.70 -23.47
C ASP A 281 -1.50 -3.53 -23.27
N PHE A 282 -2.00 -2.34 -22.97
CA PHE A 282 -1.17 -1.17 -22.66
C PHE A 282 -0.27 -1.39 -21.46
N THR A 283 -0.82 -1.96 -20.38
CA THR A 283 -0.09 -2.13 -19.12
C THR A 283 1.07 -3.09 -19.27
N PHE A 284 0.80 -4.28 -19.80
CA PHE A 284 1.81 -5.33 -19.92
C PHE A 284 2.70 -5.18 -21.15
N GLY A 285 2.15 -4.60 -22.24
CA GLY A 285 2.90 -4.37 -23.47
C GLY A 285 3.84 -3.16 -23.43
N TRP A 286 3.52 -2.14 -22.63
CA TRP A 286 4.32 -0.92 -22.62
C TRP A 286 4.58 -0.34 -21.22
N ASN A 287 3.56 -0.11 -20.38
CA ASN A 287 3.71 0.67 -19.14
C ASN A 287 4.63 -0.02 -18.12
N TYR A 288 4.38 -1.29 -17.81
CA TYR A 288 5.21 -2.03 -16.86
C TYR A 288 6.64 -2.25 -17.35
N PRO A 289 6.91 -2.62 -18.62
CA PRO A 289 8.27 -2.63 -19.16
C PRO A 289 9.00 -1.29 -19.00
N ALA A 290 8.35 -0.18 -19.33
CA ALA A 290 8.92 1.15 -19.17
C ALA A 290 9.22 1.49 -17.70
N PHE A 291 8.29 1.16 -16.79
CA PHE A 291 8.46 1.35 -15.35
C PHE A 291 9.63 0.53 -14.80
N VAL A 292 9.73 -0.76 -15.15
CA VAL A 292 10.81 -1.65 -14.70
C VAL A 292 12.16 -1.11 -15.17
N LYS A 293 12.27 -0.66 -16.41
CA LYS A 293 13.50 -0.04 -16.93
C LYS A 293 13.88 1.20 -16.13
N ALA A 294 12.96 2.16 -15.98
CA ALA A 294 13.24 3.41 -15.25
C ALA A 294 13.59 3.17 -13.79
N SER A 295 12.90 2.24 -13.12
CA SER A 295 13.18 1.88 -11.72
C SER A 295 14.55 1.23 -11.55
N GLY A 296 14.95 0.34 -12.45
CA GLY A 296 16.29 -0.26 -12.44
C GLY A 296 17.39 0.79 -12.61
N GLU A 297 17.18 1.76 -13.49
CA GLU A 297 18.10 2.89 -13.68
C GLU A 297 18.18 3.78 -12.43
N GLN A 298 17.06 4.09 -11.78
CA GLN A 298 17.05 4.82 -10.51
C GLN A 298 17.85 4.10 -9.42
N LEU A 299 17.63 2.80 -9.25
CA LEU A 299 18.33 1.99 -8.25
C LEU A 299 19.82 1.97 -8.49
N ALA A 300 20.26 1.76 -9.73
CA ALA A 300 21.69 1.75 -10.08
C ALA A 300 22.37 3.10 -9.81
N ILE A 301 21.67 4.22 -10.07
CA ILE A 301 22.18 5.56 -9.77
C ILE A 301 22.30 5.77 -8.26
N ILE A 302 21.23 5.44 -7.50
CA ILE A 302 21.25 5.62 -6.03
C ILE A 302 22.36 4.77 -5.41
N GLU A 303 22.51 3.51 -5.81
CA GLU A 303 23.57 2.62 -5.32
C GLU A 303 24.96 3.21 -5.58
N ARG A 304 25.23 3.65 -6.82
CA ARG A 304 26.49 4.27 -7.20
C ARG A 304 26.79 5.52 -6.37
N GLU A 305 25.80 6.41 -6.23
CA GLU A 305 25.98 7.70 -5.56
C GLU A 305 26.04 7.59 -4.03
N THR A 306 25.50 6.53 -3.44
CA THR A 306 25.53 6.31 -1.99
C THR A 306 26.69 5.43 -1.53
N LYS A 307 27.38 4.78 -2.45
CA LYS A 307 28.50 3.87 -2.13
C LYS A 307 29.61 4.57 -1.33
N GLY A 308 29.89 4.07 -0.11
CA GLY A 308 30.86 4.67 0.81
C GLY A 308 30.40 5.96 1.48
N ARG A 309 29.12 6.30 1.38
CA ARG A 309 28.51 7.51 1.97
C ARG A 309 27.35 7.11 2.88
N ASP A 310 27.65 6.64 4.10
CA ASP A 310 26.66 6.04 5.02
C ASP A 310 25.46 6.96 5.30
N ALA A 311 25.69 8.26 5.47
CA ALA A 311 24.60 9.21 5.70
C ALA A 311 23.64 9.29 4.51
N ALA A 312 24.14 9.31 3.28
CA ALA A 312 23.32 9.30 2.07
C ALA A 312 22.59 7.96 1.91
N ALA A 313 23.26 6.84 2.21
CA ALA A 313 22.65 5.51 2.19
C ALA A 313 21.46 5.42 3.17
N ILE A 314 21.61 5.90 4.40
CA ILE A 314 20.54 5.96 5.39
C ILE A 314 19.41 6.87 4.89
N SER A 315 19.70 8.03 4.32
CA SER A 315 18.68 8.96 3.80
C SER A 315 17.84 8.37 2.69
N TYR A 316 18.44 7.52 1.84
CA TYR A 316 17.75 6.88 0.71
C TYR A 316 17.21 5.48 1.00
N ALA A 317 17.51 4.87 2.16
CA ALA A 317 17.14 3.49 2.47
C ALA A 317 15.64 3.20 2.26
N SER A 318 14.76 4.08 2.76
CA SER A 318 13.30 3.96 2.57
C SER A 318 12.88 4.12 1.09
N THR A 319 13.55 4.99 0.34
CA THR A 319 13.29 5.20 -1.09
C THR A 319 13.70 3.97 -1.90
N VAL A 320 14.88 3.43 -1.64
CA VAL A 320 15.40 2.21 -2.28
C VAL A 320 14.49 1.02 -1.99
N ALA A 321 14.09 0.83 -0.73
CA ALA A 321 13.17 -0.26 -0.37
C ALA A 321 11.83 -0.15 -1.12
N GLY A 322 11.28 1.06 -1.25
CA GLY A 322 10.05 1.30 -2.01
C GLY A 322 10.20 1.01 -3.50
N ILE A 323 11.27 1.50 -4.14
CA ILE A 323 11.52 1.27 -5.58
C ILE A 323 11.73 -0.23 -5.84
N ASN A 324 12.56 -0.91 -5.06
CA ASN A 324 12.83 -2.35 -5.21
C ASN A 324 11.56 -3.19 -5.10
N ASN A 325 10.70 -2.87 -4.12
CA ASN A 325 9.44 -3.58 -3.95
C ASN A 325 8.55 -3.50 -5.21
N TYR A 326 8.34 -2.31 -5.74
CA TYR A 326 7.54 -2.13 -6.96
C TYR A 326 8.25 -2.65 -8.20
N TYR A 327 9.55 -2.49 -8.32
CA TYR A 327 10.36 -3.02 -9.42
C TYR A 327 10.17 -4.53 -9.55
N LYS A 328 10.41 -5.28 -8.46
CA LYS A 328 10.29 -6.74 -8.43
C LYS A 328 8.84 -7.20 -8.61
N ASN A 329 7.88 -6.50 -8.00
CA ASN A 329 6.46 -6.77 -8.19
C ASN A 329 6.04 -6.64 -9.67
N ARG A 330 6.39 -5.54 -10.36
CA ARG A 330 6.05 -5.35 -11.76
C ARG A 330 6.79 -6.31 -12.69
N GLN A 331 8.04 -6.64 -12.37
CA GLN A 331 8.79 -7.67 -13.09
C GLN A 331 8.09 -9.04 -12.94
N GLY A 332 7.69 -9.42 -11.73
CA GLY A 332 6.94 -10.66 -11.46
C GLY A 332 5.60 -10.71 -12.19
N MET A 333 4.87 -9.59 -12.26
CA MET A 333 3.64 -9.48 -13.06
C MET A 333 3.91 -9.69 -14.55
N LEU A 334 4.98 -9.09 -15.10
CA LEU A 334 5.38 -9.27 -16.50
C LEU A 334 5.75 -10.73 -16.79
N ASP A 335 6.48 -11.37 -15.87
CA ASP A 335 6.91 -12.76 -16.06
C ASP A 335 5.71 -13.73 -15.96
N SER A 336 4.77 -13.48 -15.04
CA SER A 336 3.52 -14.25 -14.93
C SER A 336 2.58 -14.01 -16.11
N TYR A 337 2.58 -12.81 -16.70
CA TYR A 337 1.78 -12.50 -17.88
C TYR A 337 2.30 -13.21 -19.15
N LYS A 338 3.63 -13.40 -19.25
CA LYS A 338 4.24 -14.13 -20.37
C LYS A 338 3.70 -15.56 -20.46
N GLY A 339 3.08 -15.91 -21.56
CA GLY A 339 2.48 -17.24 -21.75
C GLY A 339 1.12 -17.43 -21.07
N SER A 340 0.56 -16.40 -20.40
CA SER A 340 -0.82 -16.43 -19.91
C SER A 340 -1.81 -16.13 -21.03
N ASP A 341 -3.05 -16.56 -20.85
CA ASP A 341 -4.17 -16.25 -21.75
C ASP A 341 -5.01 -15.05 -21.26
N LEU A 342 -4.50 -14.26 -20.31
CA LEU A 342 -5.24 -13.17 -19.66
C LEU A 342 -5.88 -12.21 -20.69
N LEU A 343 -5.11 -11.71 -21.65
CA LEU A 343 -5.64 -10.76 -22.65
C LEU A 343 -6.75 -11.39 -23.48
N ALA A 344 -6.57 -12.65 -23.93
CA ALA A 344 -7.58 -13.37 -24.71
C ALA A 344 -8.88 -13.59 -23.90
N ARG A 345 -8.77 -13.98 -22.62
CA ARG A 345 -9.94 -14.15 -21.73
C ARG A 345 -10.65 -12.83 -21.47
N LYS A 346 -9.92 -11.74 -21.23
CA LYS A 346 -10.49 -10.39 -21.07
C LYS A 346 -11.20 -9.94 -22.34
N GLN A 347 -10.61 -10.17 -23.51
CA GLN A 347 -11.22 -9.85 -24.81
C GLN A 347 -12.51 -10.66 -25.04
N ALA A 348 -12.49 -11.95 -24.74
CA ALA A 348 -13.67 -12.81 -24.85
C ALA A 348 -14.79 -12.36 -23.91
N ALA A 349 -14.46 -12.04 -22.64
CA ALA A 349 -15.42 -11.55 -21.66
C ALA A 349 -16.04 -10.19 -22.06
N PHE A 350 -15.23 -9.26 -22.56
CA PHE A 350 -15.70 -7.96 -23.04
C PHE A 350 -16.59 -8.09 -24.30
N ASN A 351 -16.22 -8.97 -25.24
CA ASN A 351 -17.05 -9.27 -26.40
C ASN A 351 -18.39 -9.89 -26.02
N ALA A 352 -18.40 -10.78 -25.02
CA ALA A 352 -19.63 -11.38 -24.50
C ALA A 352 -20.54 -10.33 -23.85
N LEU A 353 -19.97 -9.39 -23.09
CA LEU A 353 -20.72 -8.25 -22.55
C LEU A 353 -21.31 -7.37 -23.66
N LYS A 354 -20.51 -7.01 -24.69
CA LYS A 354 -20.99 -6.24 -25.86
C LYS A 354 -22.15 -6.95 -26.57
N ALA A 355 -22.02 -8.26 -26.80
CA ALA A 355 -23.06 -9.07 -27.40
C ALA A 355 -24.35 -9.09 -26.56
N TRP A 356 -24.24 -9.23 -25.21
CA TRP A 356 -25.37 -9.19 -24.31
C TRP A 356 -26.07 -7.83 -24.29
N VAL A 357 -25.31 -6.73 -24.36
CA VAL A 357 -25.87 -5.37 -24.45
C VAL A 357 -26.62 -5.19 -25.78
N ASN A 358 -26.01 -5.60 -26.89
CA ASN A 358 -26.57 -5.42 -28.24
C ASN A 358 -27.77 -6.32 -28.53
N ALA A 359 -27.96 -7.42 -27.80
CA ALA A 359 -29.07 -8.33 -27.96
C ALA A 359 -30.42 -7.79 -27.46
N ASP A 360 -30.43 -6.64 -26.77
CA ASP A 360 -31.64 -6.03 -26.18
C ASP A 360 -31.64 -4.51 -26.39
N LYS A 361 -32.72 -3.97 -26.97
CA LYS A 361 -32.82 -2.53 -27.30
C LYS A 361 -32.79 -1.62 -26.06
N ALA A 362 -33.32 -2.05 -24.93
CA ALA A 362 -33.27 -1.26 -23.70
C ALA A 362 -31.86 -1.21 -23.13
N ARG A 363 -31.15 -2.34 -23.13
CA ARG A 363 -29.74 -2.41 -22.72
C ARG A 363 -28.84 -1.61 -23.66
N GLN A 364 -29.08 -1.70 -24.99
CA GLN A 364 -28.35 -0.92 -25.96
C GLN A 364 -28.55 0.59 -25.78
N ALA A 365 -29.78 1.04 -25.52
CA ALA A 365 -30.08 2.43 -25.22
C ALA A 365 -29.44 2.91 -23.92
N GLN A 366 -29.32 2.02 -22.91
CA GLN A 366 -28.80 2.35 -21.58
C GLN A 366 -27.26 2.35 -21.52
N TYR A 367 -26.58 1.45 -22.23
CA TYR A 367 -25.14 1.21 -22.07
C TYR A 367 -24.33 1.35 -23.37
N GLY A 368 -24.97 1.28 -24.52
CA GLY A 368 -24.27 1.08 -25.81
C GLY A 368 -23.30 2.21 -26.16
N SER A 369 -23.70 3.48 -25.95
CA SER A 369 -22.86 4.64 -26.28
C SER A 369 -21.57 4.69 -25.46
N ASP A 370 -21.66 4.44 -24.15
CA ASP A 370 -20.49 4.51 -23.27
C ASP A 370 -19.56 3.33 -23.47
N ILE A 371 -20.11 2.11 -23.71
CA ILE A 371 -19.29 0.93 -24.05
C ILE A 371 -18.59 1.10 -25.40
N ALA A 372 -19.18 1.81 -26.35
CA ALA A 372 -18.54 2.13 -27.62
C ALA A 372 -17.42 3.21 -27.47
N ALA A 373 -17.65 4.18 -26.59
CA ALA A 373 -16.73 5.31 -26.41
C ALA A 373 -15.52 4.98 -25.51
N ILE A 374 -15.68 4.04 -24.55
CA ILE A 374 -14.68 3.84 -23.48
C ILE A 374 -13.29 3.44 -24.01
N GLU A 375 -13.22 2.60 -25.05
CA GLU A 375 -11.94 2.16 -25.65
C GLU A 375 -11.17 3.34 -26.26
N SER A 376 -11.87 4.28 -26.92
CA SER A 376 -11.26 5.49 -27.49
C SER A 376 -10.75 6.44 -26.41
N LEU A 377 -11.52 6.66 -25.35
CA LEU A 377 -11.12 7.50 -24.20
C LEU A 377 -9.89 6.91 -23.47
N ILE A 378 -9.84 5.60 -23.33
CA ILE A 378 -8.69 4.90 -22.76
C ILE A 378 -7.46 5.05 -23.65
N ALA A 379 -7.60 4.89 -24.97
CA ALA A 379 -6.50 5.07 -25.91
C ALA A 379 -5.92 6.50 -25.88
N GLU A 380 -6.78 7.53 -25.73
CA GLU A 380 -6.34 8.92 -25.56
C GLU A 380 -5.52 9.09 -24.25
N ARG A 381 -6.00 8.57 -23.13
CA ARG A 381 -5.27 8.55 -21.85
C ARG A 381 -3.91 7.88 -21.98
N ASP A 382 -3.87 6.71 -22.65
CA ASP A 382 -2.66 5.91 -22.77
C ASP A 382 -1.61 6.60 -23.65
N ALA A 383 -2.04 7.32 -24.70
CA ALA A 383 -1.17 8.15 -25.53
C ALA A 383 -0.54 9.30 -24.73
N ILE A 384 -1.33 9.98 -23.88
CA ILE A 384 -0.83 11.01 -22.96
C ILE A 384 0.19 10.40 -21.98
N THR A 385 -0.15 9.27 -21.37
CA THR A 385 0.72 8.56 -20.42
C THR A 385 2.07 8.20 -21.04
N LYS A 386 2.08 7.70 -22.30
CA LYS A 386 3.33 7.40 -23.02
C LYS A 386 4.20 8.64 -23.20
N ARG A 387 3.61 9.74 -23.67
CA ARG A 387 4.32 10.99 -23.95
C ARG A 387 4.92 11.62 -22.68
N GLU A 388 4.19 11.55 -21.56
CA GLU A 388 4.57 12.23 -20.32
C GLU A 388 5.35 11.33 -19.34
N PHE A 389 5.55 10.04 -19.68
CA PHE A 389 6.17 9.07 -18.79
C PHE A 389 7.55 9.52 -18.28
N LEU A 390 8.48 9.85 -19.19
CA LEU A 390 9.84 10.26 -18.79
C LEU A 390 9.84 11.59 -18.05
N LEU A 391 8.95 12.52 -18.38
CA LEU A 391 8.82 13.81 -17.67
C LEU A 391 8.63 13.59 -16.16
N GLY A 392 7.89 12.55 -15.75
CA GLY A 392 7.67 12.21 -14.36
C GLY A 392 8.94 11.84 -13.57
N TYR A 393 10.04 11.52 -14.24
CA TYR A 393 11.32 11.16 -13.62
C TYR A 393 12.37 12.28 -13.63
N THR A 394 12.11 13.38 -14.33
CA THR A 394 13.11 14.44 -14.56
C THR A 394 13.21 15.49 -13.46
N SER A 395 12.22 15.57 -12.57
CA SER A 395 12.10 16.68 -11.63
C SER A 395 13.05 16.55 -10.45
N PRO A 396 13.92 17.56 -10.19
CA PRO A 396 14.65 17.65 -8.93
C PRO A 396 13.71 17.74 -7.72
N ARG A 397 14.06 17.12 -6.63
CA ARG A 397 13.28 17.12 -5.36
C ARG A 397 13.00 18.54 -4.85
N LEU A 398 13.96 19.43 -5.00
CA LEU A 398 13.80 20.83 -4.59
C LEU A 398 12.85 21.61 -5.49
N LEU A 399 12.79 21.30 -6.80
CA LEU A 399 11.79 21.84 -7.70
C LEU A 399 10.38 21.38 -7.31
N ASP A 400 10.19 20.11 -7.00
CA ASP A 400 8.88 19.60 -6.54
C ASP A 400 8.45 20.26 -5.24
N SER A 401 9.40 20.51 -4.32
CA SER A 401 9.15 21.27 -3.10
C SER A 401 8.72 22.71 -3.40
N ALA A 402 9.41 23.39 -4.31
CA ALA A 402 9.09 24.75 -4.73
C ALA A 402 7.69 24.83 -5.38
N ARG A 403 7.37 23.87 -6.27
CA ARG A 403 6.04 23.79 -6.91
C ARG A 403 4.94 23.58 -5.87
N THR A 404 5.16 22.67 -4.92
CA THR A 404 4.22 22.39 -3.82
C THR A 404 4.01 23.62 -2.95
N LEU A 405 5.06 24.33 -2.59
CA LEU A 405 5.00 25.54 -1.78
C LEU A 405 4.29 26.69 -2.52
N TYR A 406 4.58 26.89 -3.81
CA TYR A 406 3.91 27.91 -4.62
C TYR A 406 2.42 27.62 -4.84
N GLU A 407 2.08 26.37 -5.16
CA GLU A 407 0.69 25.93 -5.25
C GLU A 407 -0.02 26.15 -3.91
N PHE A 408 0.61 25.80 -2.80
CA PHE A 408 0.06 26.02 -1.46
C PHE A 408 -0.19 27.52 -1.18
N ALA A 409 0.78 28.38 -1.51
CA ALA A 409 0.62 29.83 -1.36
C ALA A 409 -0.55 30.38 -2.20
N THR A 410 -0.72 29.86 -3.42
CA THR A 410 -1.82 30.22 -4.32
C THR A 410 -3.17 29.74 -3.77
N GLN A 411 -3.25 28.50 -3.33
CA GLN A 411 -4.47 27.92 -2.76
C GLN A 411 -4.85 28.57 -1.41
N LYS A 412 -3.85 28.94 -0.61
CA LYS A 412 -4.07 29.65 0.67
C LYS A 412 -4.69 31.03 0.46
N ALA A 413 -4.42 31.69 -0.67
CA ALA A 413 -5.01 32.98 -1.01
C ALA A 413 -6.52 32.90 -1.36
N GLU A 414 -7.05 31.71 -1.71
CA GLU A 414 -8.48 31.50 -1.87
C GLU A 414 -9.15 31.48 -0.48
N PRO A 415 -10.03 32.45 -0.17
CA PRO A 415 -10.65 32.52 1.17
C PRO A 415 -11.64 31.40 1.45
N ASP A 416 -12.28 30.86 0.41
CA ASP A 416 -13.24 29.77 0.50
C ASP A 416 -12.54 28.41 0.44
N ASP A 417 -12.40 27.72 1.58
CA ASP A 417 -11.76 26.42 1.67
C ASP A 417 -12.37 25.38 0.74
N MET A 418 -13.66 25.51 0.42
CA MET A 418 -14.36 24.60 -0.49
C MET A 418 -13.95 24.77 -1.95
N LYS A 419 -13.38 25.93 -2.33
CA LYS A 419 -12.84 26.19 -3.67
C LYS A 419 -11.39 25.76 -3.81
N ARG A 420 -10.66 25.59 -2.69
CA ARG A 420 -9.29 25.11 -2.71
C ARG A 420 -9.21 23.71 -3.31
N LYS A 421 -8.12 23.43 -3.99
CA LYS A 421 -7.80 22.11 -4.54
C LYS A 421 -7.76 21.05 -3.42
N ILE A 422 -8.19 19.82 -3.70
CA ILE A 422 -8.05 18.69 -2.79
C ILE A 422 -6.56 18.50 -2.45
N GLY A 423 -6.23 18.31 -1.18
CA GLY A 423 -4.86 18.24 -0.67
C GLY A 423 -4.29 19.60 -0.21
N PHE A 424 -4.97 20.71 -0.51
CA PHE A 424 -4.60 22.07 -0.09
C PHE A 424 -5.65 22.76 0.79
N GLN A 425 -6.70 22.05 1.17
CA GLN A 425 -7.68 22.53 2.13
C GLN A 425 -7.03 22.69 3.52
N GLN A 426 -7.60 23.51 4.38
CA GLN A 426 -7.05 23.79 5.71
C GLN A 426 -6.80 22.50 6.52
N ARG A 427 -7.67 21.51 6.36
CA ARG A 427 -7.53 20.18 6.96
C ARG A 427 -6.26 19.43 6.54
N ASP A 428 -5.65 19.77 5.41
CA ASP A 428 -4.48 19.08 4.84
C ASP A 428 -3.15 19.75 5.20
N TRP A 429 -3.17 20.99 5.70
CA TRP A 429 -1.97 21.78 5.97
C TRP A 429 -0.97 21.12 6.92
N PRO A 430 -1.39 20.47 8.02
CA PRO A 430 -0.45 19.78 8.90
C PRO A 430 0.31 18.65 8.19
N ARG A 431 -0.38 17.90 7.32
CA ARG A 431 0.21 16.82 6.53
C ARG A 431 1.18 17.36 5.48
N LEU A 432 0.79 18.43 4.78
CA LEU A 432 1.63 19.09 3.79
C LEU A 432 2.91 19.63 4.42
N ARG A 433 2.79 20.29 5.58
CA ARG A 433 3.92 20.77 6.37
C ARG A 433 4.86 19.62 6.77
N ALA A 434 4.32 18.55 7.33
CA ALA A 434 5.10 17.38 7.74
C ALA A 434 5.85 16.73 6.56
N ALA A 435 5.24 16.67 5.37
CA ALA A 435 5.88 16.14 4.17
C ALA A 435 7.10 17.00 3.74
N LEU A 436 6.98 18.33 3.81
CA LEU A 436 8.08 19.25 3.50
C LEU A 436 9.20 19.19 4.55
N GLU A 437 8.86 19.02 5.82
CA GLU A 437 9.84 18.84 6.90
C GLU A 437 10.62 17.52 6.76
N ALA A 438 9.96 16.44 6.34
CA ALA A 438 10.57 15.12 6.20
C ALA A 438 11.68 15.05 5.14
N ILE A 439 11.73 16.01 4.21
CA ILE A 439 12.77 16.11 3.18
C ILE A 439 14.16 16.17 3.81
N ASP A 440 14.31 16.85 4.95
CA ASP A 440 15.57 16.99 5.68
C ASP A 440 16.29 15.65 5.95
N LYS A 441 15.53 14.58 6.14
CA LYS A 441 16.04 13.22 6.44
C LYS A 441 16.01 12.26 5.22
N ARG A 442 15.58 12.74 4.06
CA ARG A 442 15.33 11.90 2.87
C ARG A 442 15.82 12.57 1.59
N TYR A 443 16.91 13.33 1.71
CA TYR A 443 17.50 14.09 0.62
C TYR A 443 19.02 14.06 0.69
N ASP A 444 19.66 13.91 -0.45
CA ASP A 444 21.08 14.12 -0.69
C ASP A 444 21.22 14.77 -2.07
N GLU A 445 21.89 15.91 -2.14
CA GLU A 445 21.98 16.72 -3.35
C GLU A 445 22.66 15.98 -4.51
N GLN A 446 23.72 15.23 -4.23
CA GLN A 446 24.45 14.50 -5.26
C GLN A 446 23.59 13.41 -5.90
N VAL A 447 22.84 12.66 -5.09
CA VAL A 447 21.91 11.63 -5.57
C VAL A 447 20.79 12.27 -6.39
N ASP A 448 20.14 13.31 -5.86
CA ASP A 448 19.02 14.02 -6.51
C ASP A 448 19.45 14.60 -7.87
N LYS A 449 20.61 15.27 -7.91
CA LYS A 449 21.19 15.83 -9.13
C LYS A 449 21.54 14.77 -10.18
N SER A 450 22.10 13.63 -9.74
CA SER A 450 22.47 12.53 -10.64
C SER A 450 21.24 11.87 -11.25
N LEU A 451 20.16 11.68 -10.48
CA LEU A 451 18.87 11.19 -10.97
C LEU A 451 18.28 12.16 -12.00
N ALA A 452 18.17 13.45 -11.66
CA ALA A 452 17.64 14.46 -12.56
C ALA A 452 18.44 14.56 -13.87
N ARG A 453 19.77 14.58 -13.81
CA ARG A 453 20.64 14.62 -14.99
C ARG A 453 20.39 13.45 -15.93
N HIS A 454 20.34 12.24 -15.40
CA HIS A 454 20.14 11.03 -16.19
C HIS A 454 18.79 11.05 -16.94
N PHE A 455 17.71 11.31 -16.23
CA PHE A 455 16.38 11.30 -16.86
C PHE A 455 16.14 12.53 -17.76
N LEU A 456 16.71 13.68 -17.44
CA LEU A 456 16.69 14.85 -18.34
C LEU A 456 17.42 14.55 -19.66
N ALA A 457 18.57 13.87 -19.63
CA ALA A 457 19.29 13.50 -20.86
C ALA A 457 18.43 12.59 -21.75
N GLN A 458 17.74 11.61 -21.20
CA GLN A 458 16.80 10.76 -21.94
C GLN A 458 15.61 11.58 -22.45
N TYR A 459 15.02 12.44 -21.62
CA TYR A 459 13.87 13.25 -21.98
C TYR A 459 14.17 14.25 -23.11
N LEU A 460 15.31 14.94 -23.04
CA LEU A 460 15.72 15.92 -24.06
C LEU A 460 16.20 15.26 -25.37
N SER A 461 16.42 13.95 -25.38
CA SER A 461 16.69 13.20 -26.60
C SER A 461 15.40 12.83 -27.40
N LEU A 462 14.22 12.97 -26.79
CA LEU A 462 12.96 12.77 -27.47
C LEU A 462 12.75 13.85 -28.57
N PRO A 463 11.89 13.59 -29.57
CA PRO A 463 11.48 14.64 -30.50
C PRO A 463 10.94 15.88 -29.74
N ALA A 464 11.28 17.08 -30.19
CA ALA A 464 10.88 18.32 -29.53
C ALA A 464 9.34 18.46 -29.36
N ALA A 465 8.56 17.86 -30.27
CA ALA A 465 7.10 17.82 -30.18
C ALA A 465 6.57 16.96 -29.01
N ASP A 466 7.37 16.03 -28.51
CA ASP A 466 7.02 15.17 -27.37
C ASP A 466 7.52 15.74 -26.03
N GLN A 467 8.25 16.86 -26.08
CA GLN A 467 8.75 17.55 -24.89
C GLN A 467 7.79 18.64 -24.44
N ASN A 468 7.68 18.84 -23.12
CA ASN A 468 7.00 19.99 -22.56
C ASN A 468 7.90 21.23 -22.65
N ALA A 469 7.65 22.11 -23.62
CA ALA A 469 8.47 23.29 -23.88
C ALA A 469 8.51 24.25 -22.67
N ALA A 470 7.42 24.39 -21.91
CA ALA A 470 7.39 25.22 -20.71
C ALA A 470 8.35 24.66 -19.64
N TYR A 471 8.35 23.33 -19.43
CA TYR A 471 9.24 22.68 -18.48
C TYR A 471 10.71 22.84 -18.87
N VAL A 472 11.03 22.57 -20.14
CA VAL A 472 12.40 22.71 -20.68
C VAL A 472 12.89 24.16 -20.52
N SER A 473 12.06 25.15 -20.88
CA SER A 473 12.39 26.58 -20.76
C SER A 473 12.54 27.03 -19.30
N ALA A 474 11.64 26.61 -18.40
CA ALA A 474 11.68 27.01 -16.99
C ALA A 474 12.97 26.56 -16.26
N LEU A 475 13.55 25.43 -16.68
CA LEU A 475 14.84 24.96 -16.18
C LEU A 475 16.05 25.52 -16.94
N GLY A 476 15.85 26.38 -17.94
CA GLY A 476 16.92 26.93 -18.78
C GLY A 476 17.60 25.86 -19.64
N LEU A 477 16.87 24.78 -19.96
CA LEU A 477 17.32 23.68 -20.82
C LEU A 477 16.93 23.93 -22.28
N LYS A 478 17.47 23.13 -23.19
CA LYS A 478 17.15 23.12 -24.62
C LYS A 478 17.10 21.68 -25.12
N PRO A 479 16.27 21.37 -26.11
CA PRO A 479 16.29 20.07 -26.78
C PRO A 479 17.68 19.73 -27.30
N GLY A 480 18.11 18.49 -27.15
CA GLY A 480 19.40 17.99 -27.64
C GLY A 480 20.65 18.42 -26.85
N MET A 481 20.50 19.05 -25.68
CA MET A 481 21.66 19.30 -24.80
C MET A 481 22.34 18.00 -24.42
N SER A 482 23.70 18.03 -24.40
CA SER A 482 24.51 16.94 -23.90
C SER A 482 24.35 16.77 -22.39
N GLU A 483 24.66 15.58 -21.88
CA GLU A 483 24.62 15.30 -20.44
C GLU A 483 25.52 16.24 -19.61
N ALA A 484 26.65 16.67 -20.17
CA ALA A 484 27.55 17.63 -19.53
C ALA A 484 26.91 19.03 -19.43
N GLU A 485 26.23 19.51 -20.49
CA GLU A 485 25.53 20.81 -20.51
C GLU A 485 24.33 20.77 -19.53
N ILE A 486 23.60 19.65 -19.48
CA ILE A 486 22.51 19.45 -18.51
C ILE A 486 23.08 19.51 -17.09
N GLY A 487 24.19 18.82 -16.83
CA GLY A 487 24.89 18.85 -15.54
C GLY A 487 25.26 20.26 -15.12
N ALA A 488 25.91 21.03 -16.00
CA ALA A 488 26.30 22.40 -15.75
C ALA A 488 25.07 23.33 -15.48
N GLN A 489 23.94 23.08 -16.14
CA GLN A 489 22.71 23.83 -15.88
C GLN A 489 22.08 23.45 -14.53
N LEU A 490 22.07 22.16 -14.18
CA LEU A 490 21.64 21.71 -12.86
C LEU A 490 22.50 22.32 -11.75
N ASP A 491 23.85 22.35 -11.92
CA ASP A 491 24.76 22.98 -10.95
C ASP A 491 24.37 24.43 -10.67
N LYS A 492 24.01 25.21 -11.70
CA LYS A 492 23.52 26.59 -11.54
C LYS A 492 22.19 26.64 -10.76
N LEU A 493 21.26 25.74 -11.08
CA LEU A 493 19.97 25.70 -10.41
C LEU A 493 20.10 25.38 -8.91
N TYR A 494 20.92 24.38 -8.56
CA TYR A 494 21.14 24.01 -7.17
C TYR A 494 21.94 25.08 -6.40
N ALA A 495 22.98 25.64 -7.00
CA ALA A 495 23.78 26.72 -6.38
C ALA A 495 22.95 27.99 -6.14
N GLY A 496 21.92 28.25 -6.97
CA GLY A 496 21.02 29.38 -6.84
C GLY A 496 19.83 29.17 -5.92
N SER A 497 19.72 27.99 -5.25
CA SER A 497 18.60 27.69 -4.36
C SER A 497 19.06 27.42 -2.93
N LYS A 498 18.25 27.85 -1.97
CA LYS A 498 18.45 27.59 -0.54
C LYS A 498 17.39 26.60 0.03
N LEU A 499 16.58 25.99 -0.82
CA LEU A 499 15.51 25.09 -0.39
C LEU A 499 15.99 23.78 0.21
N ALA A 500 17.27 23.41 0.05
CA ALA A 500 17.89 22.28 0.75
C ALA A 500 17.90 22.51 2.29
N ASP A 501 18.10 23.74 2.73
CA ASP A 501 18.03 24.11 4.15
C ASP A 501 16.58 24.05 4.66
N LYS A 502 16.35 23.27 5.73
CA LYS A 502 15.02 23.06 6.30
C LYS A 502 14.37 24.36 6.77
N ALA A 503 15.11 25.21 7.47
CA ALA A 503 14.57 26.45 8.03
C ALA A 503 14.11 27.38 6.89
N THR A 504 14.94 27.54 5.86
CA THR A 504 14.62 28.31 4.66
C THR A 504 13.41 27.74 3.94
N ARG A 505 13.38 26.43 3.70
CA ARG A 505 12.25 25.76 3.04
C ARG A 505 10.95 25.95 3.81
N MET A 506 10.97 25.80 5.13
CA MET A 506 9.78 25.95 5.98
C MET A 506 9.32 27.42 6.10
N ALA A 507 10.24 28.38 6.00
CA ALA A 507 9.87 29.81 5.96
C ALA A 507 9.00 30.15 4.73
N TRP A 508 9.15 29.46 3.61
CA TRP A 508 8.32 29.63 2.43
C TRP A 508 6.88 29.12 2.62
N PHE A 509 6.65 28.22 3.56
CA PHE A 509 5.29 27.74 3.89
C PHE A 509 4.36 28.86 4.35
N ASP A 510 4.92 29.90 4.99
CA ASP A 510 4.15 31.04 5.52
C ASP A 510 4.05 32.21 4.54
N ARG A 511 4.80 32.19 3.41
CA ARG A 511 4.80 33.26 2.40
C ARG A 511 3.56 33.24 1.53
N ASP A 512 3.25 34.38 0.93
CA ASP A 512 2.20 34.54 -0.08
C ASP A 512 2.74 34.36 -1.50
N ALA A 513 1.86 34.27 -2.49
CA ALA A 513 2.23 34.06 -3.89
C ALA A 513 3.04 35.27 -4.47
N ALA A 514 2.90 36.47 -3.92
CA ALA A 514 3.66 37.63 -4.37
C ALA A 514 5.14 37.53 -3.99
N ALA A 515 5.42 37.00 -2.79
CA ALA A 515 6.79 36.75 -2.35
C ALA A 515 7.48 35.71 -3.26
N PHE A 516 6.77 34.66 -3.69
CA PHE A 516 7.31 33.69 -4.66
C PHE A 516 7.66 34.31 -6.00
N LYS A 517 6.79 35.17 -6.54
CA LYS A 517 7.02 35.89 -7.80
C LYS A 517 8.21 36.85 -7.73
N ALA A 518 8.50 37.40 -6.56
CA ALA A 518 9.63 38.31 -6.31
C ALA A 518 10.92 37.56 -5.91
N SER A 519 10.90 36.24 -5.81
CA SER A 519 12.04 35.44 -5.34
C SER A 519 13.18 35.37 -6.37
N ASP A 520 14.42 35.37 -5.87
CA ASP A 520 15.62 35.13 -6.68
C ASP A 520 16.06 33.64 -6.65
N ASP A 521 15.47 32.82 -5.80
CA ASP A 521 15.73 31.39 -5.74
C ASP A 521 15.38 30.70 -7.07
N THR A 522 16.32 29.96 -7.61
CA THR A 522 16.22 29.37 -8.96
C THR A 522 15.10 28.35 -9.10
N PHE A 523 14.87 27.48 -8.10
CA PHE A 523 13.77 26.51 -8.16
C PHE A 523 12.43 27.17 -7.92
N ILE A 524 12.34 28.21 -7.10
CA ILE A 524 11.11 28.98 -6.94
C ILE A 524 10.76 29.72 -8.24
N LYS A 525 11.73 30.34 -8.91
CA LYS A 525 11.52 30.94 -10.24
C LYS A 525 10.98 29.93 -11.24
N ALA A 526 11.58 28.75 -11.30
CA ALA A 526 11.11 27.68 -12.17
C ALA A 526 9.69 27.22 -11.81
N ALA A 527 9.36 27.08 -10.54
CA ALA A 527 8.02 26.70 -10.07
C ALA A 527 6.97 27.74 -10.47
N VAL A 528 7.28 29.03 -10.32
CA VAL A 528 6.40 30.15 -10.75
C VAL A 528 6.19 30.13 -12.26
N ALA A 529 7.27 29.94 -13.04
CA ALA A 529 7.19 29.88 -14.51
C ALA A 529 6.35 28.70 -15.02
N LEU A 530 6.29 27.60 -14.27
CA LEU A 530 5.53 26.39 -14.63
C LEU A 530 4.04 26.43 -14.23
N ALA A 531 3.61 27.43 -13.45
CA ALA A 531 2.27 27.42 -12.85
C ALA A 531 1.14 27.38 -13.88
N ASP A 532 1.21 28.20 -14.93
CA ASP A 532 0.17 28.26 -15.97
C ASP A 532 0.12 26.96 -16.79
N ASP A 533 1.28 26.39 -17.12
CA ASP A 533 1.35 25.12 -17.83
C ASP A 533 0.82 23.98 -16.96
N THR A 534 1.18 23.94 -15.67
CA THR A 534 0.66 22.96 -14.70
C THR A 534 -0.88 23.03 -14.66
N LYS A 535 -1.44 24.24 -14.61
CA LYS A 535 -2.90 24.43 -14.62
C LYS A 535 -3.54 23.93 -15.92
N ARG A 536 -2.93 24.22 -17.06
CA ARG A 536 -3.42 23.78 -18.38
C ARG A 536 -3.46 22.25 -18.48
N LEU A 537 -2.41 21.58 -18.01
CA LEU A 537 -2.33 20.11 -17.98
C LEU A 537 -3.38 19.52 -17.02
N ASP A 538 -3.52 20.08 -15.82
CA ASP A 538 -4.55 19.67 -14.85
C ASP A 538 -5.97 19.80 -15.45
N ASP A 539 -6.26 20.90 -16.13
CA ASP A 539 -7.56 21.13 -16.78
C ASP A 539 -7.85 20.09 -17.88
N ARG A 540 -6.84 19.73 -18.70
CA ARG A 540 -6.95 18.65 -19.70
C ARG A 540 -7.24 17.29 -19.03
N ASP A 541 -6.47 16.97 -18.01
CA ASP A 541 -6.57 15.67 -17.35
C ASP A 541 -7.91 15.51 -16.60
N ARG A 542 -8.41 16.61 -16.05
CA ARG A 542 -9.74 16.65 -15.41
C ARG A 542 -10.87 16.45 -16.43
N ASP A 543 -10.73 17.01 -17.64
CA ASP A 543 -11.72 16.82 -18.71
C ASP A 543 -11.77 15.36 -19.16
N LEU A 544 -10.63 14.77 -19.49
CA LEU A 544 -10.52 13.38 -19.91
C LEU A 544 -10.97 12.42 -18.79
N SER A 545 -10.55 12.67 -17.55
CA SER A 545 -10.93 11.86 -16.39
C SER A 545 -12.44 11.86 -16.15
N GLY A 546 -13.11 13.00 -16.30
CA GLY A 546 -14.55 13.10 -16.15
C GLY A 546 -15.32 12.28 -17.19
N LYS A 547 -14.85 12.31 -18.45
CA LYS A 547 -15.41 11.49 -19.54
C LYS A 547 -15.19 9.99 -19.29
N ILE A 548 -13.96 9.60 -18.95
CA ILE A 548 -13.61 8.20 -18.64
C ILE A 548 -14.44 7.68 -17.45
N GLN A 549 -14.54 8.45 -16.38
CA GLN A 549 -15.28 8.04 -15.19
C GLN A 549 -16.76 7.78 -15.50
N GLN A 550 -17.38 8.63 -16.32
CA GLN A 550 -18.78 8.45 -16.72
C GLN A 550 -18.96 7.16 -17.54
N ALA A 551 -18.12 6.96 -18.56
CA ALA A 551 -18.18 5.76 -19.40
C ALA A 551 -17.85 4.50 -18.59
N TYR A 552 -16.90 4.59 -17.66
CA TYR A 552 -16.50 3.46 -16.82
C TYR A 552 -17.60 3.06 -15.82
N ALA A 553 -18.29 4.04 -15.21
CA ALA A 553 -19.42 3.78 -14.32
C ALA A 553 -20.55 3.02 -15.05
N ASN A 554 -20.86 3.39 -16.28
CA ASN A 554 -21.86 2.70 -17.10
C ASN A 554 -21.37 1.33 -17.59
N TYR A 555 -20.11 1.18 -17.93
CA TYR A 555 -19.50 -0.13 -18.20
C TYR A 555 -19.64 -1.06 -16.99
N MET A 556 -19.29 -0.60 -15.78
CA MET A 556 -19.43 -1.41 -14.56
C MET A 556 -20.89 -1.75 -14.25
N LYS A 557 -21.82 -0.83 -14.47
CA LYS A 557 -23.25 -1.09 -14.31
C LYS A 557 -23.72 -2.19 -15.25
N ALA A 558 -23.30 -2.17 -16.52
CA ALA A 558 -23.60 -3.21 -17.48
C ALA A 558 -22.94 -4.55 -17.09
N LEU A 559 -21.68 -4.54 -16.66
CA LEU A 559 -20.95 -5.74 -16.22
C LEU A 559 -21.64 -6.41 -15.02
N ILE A 560 -22.02 -5.63 -14.01
CA ILE A 560 -22.74 -6.14 -12.83
C ILE A 560 -24.08 -6.74 -13.24
N ALA A 561 -24.86 -6.07 -14.08
CA ALA A 561 -26.14 -6.59 -14.57
C ALA A 561 -25.97 -7.89 -15.37
N TYR A 562 -24.92 -7.97 -16.21
CA TYR A 562 -24.59 -9.18 -16.97
C TYR A 562 -24.20 -10.35 -16.06
N ARG A 563 -23.33 -10.12 -15.08
CA ARG A 563 -22.90 -11.14 -14.11
C ARG A 563 -24.04 -11.61 -13.24
N ASN A 564 -24.84 -10.68 -12.72
CA ASN A 564 -26.04 -11.00 -11.93
C ASN A 564 -27.06 -11.85 -12.72
N SER A 565 -27.19 -11.63 -14.04
CA SER A 565 -28.05 -12.47 -14.90
C SER A 565 -27.58 -13.93 -14.98
N LYS A 566 -26.35 -14.21 -14.58
CA LYS A 566 -25.74 -15.55 -14.46
C LYS A 566 -25.68 -16.08 -13.03
N GLY A 567 -26.18 -15.34 -12.05
CA GLY A 567 -26.06 -15.69 -10.63
C GLY A 567 -24.67 -15.45 -10.03
N GLU A 568 -23.84 -14.66 -10.68
CA GLU A 568 -22.46 -14.35 -10.25
C GLU A 568 -22.42 -13.01 -9.49
N ALA A 569 -21.96 -13.02 -8.24
CA ALA A 569 -21.71 -11.79 -7.47
C ALA A 569 -20.45 -11.05 -7.98
N VAL A 570 -20.47 -9.72 -7.94
CA VAL A 570 -19.33 -8.87 -8.28
C VAL A 570 -18.89 -8.09 -7.05
N TYR A 571 -17.65 -8.27 -6.64
CA TYR A 571 -17.01 -7.41 -5.64
C TYR A 571 -16.28 -6.26 -6.34
N PRO A 572 -16.15 -5.08 -5.70
CA PRO A 572 -15.42 -3.96 -6.31
C PRO A 572 -13.91 -4.15 -6.20
N ASP A 573 -13.17 -3.67 -7.20
CA ASP A 573 -11.71 -3.58 -7.09
C ASP A 573 -11.29 -2.91 -5.77
N ALA A 574 -10.16 -3.33 -5.22
CA ALA A 574 -9.57 -2.73 -4.02
C ALA A 574 -9.24 -1.25 -4.28
N ASN A 575 -9.43 -0.42 -3.24
CA ASN A 575 -9.29 1.03 -3.33
C ASN A 575 -8.87 1.67 -1.99
N SER A 576 -8.03 0.98 -1.22
CA SER A 576 -7.56 1.39 0.11
C SER A 576 -8.66 1.49 1.18
N THR A 577 -9.77 0.78 0.99
CA THR A 577 -10.83 0.66 2.00
C THR A 577 -10.81 -0.70 2.67
N LEU A 578 -11.47 -0.77 3.84
CA LEU A 578 -11.49 -2.01 4.64
C LEU A 578 -12.14 -3.17 3.87
N ARG A 579 -11.43 -4.29 3.77
CA ARG A 579 -11.84 -5.51 3.07
C ARG A 579 -11.53 -6.75 3.90
N VAL A 580 -12.23 -7.81 3.56
CA VAL A 580 -12.02 -9.16 4.13
C VAL A 580 -11.77 -10.14 2.99
N THR A 581 -10.73 -10.95 3.12
CA THR A 581 -10.47 -12.13 2.31
C THR A 581 -10.29 -13.34 3.22
N TYR A 582 -10.58 -14.54 2.73
CA TYR A 582 -10.51 -15.76 3.52
C TYR A 582 -9.95 -16.93 2.72
N GLY A 583 -9.47 -17.93 3.43
CA GLY A 583 -8.86 -19.12 2.84
C GLY A 583 -8.40 -20.10 3.90
N LYS A 584 -7.38 -20.88 3.56
CA LYS A 584 -6.79 -21.91 4.44
C LYS A 584 -5.28 -21.84 4.42
N VAL A 585 -4.64 -22.30 5.48
CA VAL A 585 -3.20 -22.57 5.50
C VAL A 585 -2.91 -23.73 4.56
N ALA A 586 -2.17 -23.51 3.50
CA ALA A 586 -1.85 -24.54 2.51
C ALA A 586 -0.59 -24.22 1.72
N GLY A 587 0.22 -25.23 1.48
CA GLY A 587 1.30 -25.19 0.50
C GLY A 587 0.80 -25.27 -0.95
N ARG A 588 1.68 -25.72 -1.86
CA ARG A 588 1.35 -25.94 -3.28
C ARG A 588 1.92 -27.28 -3.74
N THR A 589 1.17 -28.01 -4.54
CA THR A 589 1.60 -29.30 -5.09
C THR A 589 2.57 -29.15 -6.27
N ASP A 590 2.59 -27.99 -6.92
CA ASP A 590 3.37 -27.65 -8.11
C ASP A 590 4.34 -26.47 -7.86
N GLY A 591 4.77 -26.28 -6.62
CA GLY A 591 5.48 -25.07 -6.19
C GLY A 591 6.88 -24.89 -6.80
N ASN A 592 7.59 -25.98 -7.06
CA ASN A 592 8.96 -25.96 -7.59
C ASN A 592 9.01 -26.39 -9.04
N ALA A 593 10.02 -25.92 -9.77
CA ALA A 593 10.26 -26.25 -11.18
C ALA A 593 10.51 -27.75 -11.43
N ASP A 594 10.98 -28.46 -10.40
CA ASP A 594 11.20 -29.91 -10.43
C ASP A 594 9.94 -30.73 -10.06
N GLY A 595 8.79 -30.06 -9.86
CA GLY A 595 7.52 -30.68 -9.48
C GLY A 595 7.40 -31.04 -8.02
N THR A 596 8.36 -30.66 -7.14
CA THR A 596 8.21 -30.85 -5.71
C THR A 596 7.25 -29.86 -5.10
N ALA A 597 6.48 -30.30 -4.10
CA ALA A 597 5.50 -29.45 -3.42
C ALA A 597 6.17 -28.39 -2.53
N TRP A 598 5.56 -27.22 -2.44
CA TRP A 598 5.85 -26.27 -1.36
C TRP A 598 5.12 -26.71 -0.09
N THR A 599 5.90 -26.95 0.98
CA THR A 599 5.32 -27.12 2.31
C THR A 599 4.74 -25.80 2.81
N PRO A 600 3.66 -25.84 3.62
CA PRO A 600 3.01 -24.61 4.08
C PRO A 600 3.83 -23.82 5.10
N PHE A 601 4.88 -24.39 5.71
CA PHE A 601 5.67 -23.70 6.74
C PHE A 601 7.16 -23.71 6.40
N THR A 602 7.81 -22.58 6.68
CA THR A 602 9.27 -22.48 6.87
C THR A 602 9.61 -22.50 8.35
N THR A 603 10.86 -22.81 8.69
CA THR A 603 11.30 -22.96 10.07
C THR A 603 12.64 -22.28 10.34
N LEU A 604 13.02 -22.12 11.60
CA LEU A 604 14.29 -21.55 12.00
C LEU A 604 15.50 -22.22 11.34
N ARG A 605 15.39 -23.50 10.94
CA ARG A 605 16.47 -24.20 10.21
C ARG A 605 16.79 -23.54 8.87
N GLY A 606 15.80 -22.96 8.21
CA GLY A 606 16.00 -22.26 6.95
C GLY A 606 16.78 -20.95 7.12
N ILE A 607 16.68 -20.27 8.27
CA ILE A 607 17.53 -19.11 8.58
C ILE A 607 19.00 -19.53 8.60
N THR A 608 19.34 -20.60 9.34
CA THR A 608 20.71 -21.10 9.40
C THR A 608 21.21 -21.65 8.07
N ALA A 609 20.33 -22.27 7.27
CA ALA A 609 20.70 -22.81 5.95
C ALA A 609 21.01 -21.70 4.93
N LYS A 610 20.32 -20.54 5.02
CA LYS A 610 20.55 -19.38 4.15
C LYS A 610 21.60 -18.41 4.69
N TYR A 611 22.03 -18.53 5.94
CA TYR A 611 22.99 -17.60 6.58
C TYR A 611 24.32 -17.56 5.87
N THR A 612 24.78 -16.36 5.50
CA THR A 612 26.06 -16.10 4.85
C THR A 612 27.04 -15.25 5.70
N GLY A 613 26.56 -14.70 6.82
CA GLY A 613 27.31 -13.81 7.70
C GLY A 613 27.50 -12.40 7.13
N LYS A 614 26.79 -12.04 6.07
CA LYS A 614 26.85 -10.70 5.46
C LYS A 614 25.63 -10.42 4.57
N GLY A 615 25.37 -9.11 4.35
CA GLY A 615 24.35 -8.65 3.40
C GLY A 615 22.94 -9.10 3.77
N GLU A 616 22.15 -9.44 2.78
CA GLU A 616 20.72 -9.77 2.96
C GLU A 616 20.47 -11.07 3.76
N PHE A 617 21.45 -11.98 3.79
CA PHE A 617 21.38 -13.24 4.52
C PHE A 617 22.26 -13.22 5.78
N ASP A 618 22.41 -12.06 6.40
CA ASP A 618 22.98 -11.94 7.74
C ASP A 618 21.88 -12.18 8.80
N ALA A 619 22.27 -12.68 9.98
CA ALA A 619 21.39 -12.90 11.09
C ALA A 619 22.09 -12.62 12.43
N PRO A 620 21.37 -12.12 13.47
CA PRO A 620 21.97 -11.83 14.75
C PRO A 620 22.63 -13.06 15.39
N ALA A 621 23.83 -12.89 15.94
CA ALA A 621 24.56 -13.97 16.60
C ALA A 621 23.75 -14.60 17.74
N THR A 622 22.96 -13.80 18.46
CA THR A 622 22.04 -14.25 19.53
C THR A 622 20.95 -15.16 18.98
N GLN A 623 20.39 -14.83 17.82
CA GLN A 623 19.39 -15.65 17.14
C GLN A 623 19.99 -16.99 16.71
N LEU A 624 21.16 -16.97 16.05
CA LEU A 624 21.85 -18.17 15.59
C LEU A 624 22.23 -19.10 16.76
N ALA A 625 22.68 -18.53 17.89
CA ALA A 625 22.97 -19.29 19.11
C ALA A 625 21.70 -19.94 19.68
N ALA A 626 20.59 -19.21 19.77
CA ALA A 626 19.32 -19.75 20.25
C ALA A 626 18.79 -20.88 19.35
N ILE A 627 18.97 -20.76 18.02
CA ILE A 627 18.59 -21.80 17.06
C ILE A 627 19.46 -23.06 17.25
N LYS A 628 20.79 -22.89 17.35
CA LYS A 628 21.76 -23.99 17.55
C LYS A 628 21.49 -24.75 18.84
N GLU A 629 21.16 -24.03 19.90
CA GLU A 629 20.85 -24.59 21.22
C GLU A 629 19.41 -25.14 21.33
N LYS A 630 18.63 -25.08 20.24
CA LYS A 630 17.22 -25.50 20.21
C LYS A 630 16.37 -24.84 21.31
N LYS A 631 16.62 -23.58 21.63
CA LYS A 631 15.86 -22.82 22.63
C LYS A 631 14.47 -22.44 22.08
N PHE A 632 13.68 -23.45 21.69
CA PHE A 632 12.35 -23.23 21.08
C PHE A 632 11.27 -22.91 22.11
N GLY A 633 11.44 -23.38 23.36
CA GLY A 633 10.49 -23.18 24.45
C GLY A 633 9.07 -23.63 24.05
N LYS A 634 8.09 -22.87 24.48
CA LYS A 634 6.67 -23.14 24.18
C LYS A 634 6.24 -22.81 22.74
N TYR A 635 7.14 -22.26 21.92
CA TYR A 635 6.86 -21.89 20.52
C TYR A 635 7.27 -22.97 19.52
N GLY A 636 7.98 -23.98 19.98
CA GLY A 636 8.34 -25.15 19.18
C GLY A 636 7.12 -25.98 18.79
N VAL A 637 7.09 -26.42 17.53
CA VAL A 637 6.07 -27.34 17.01
C VAL A 637 6.70 -28.69 16.81
N ALA A 638 6.19 -29.72 17.53
CA ALA A 638 6.79 -31.05 17.56
C ALA A 638 6.89 -31.66 16.15
N SER A 639 5.86 -31.54 15.33
CA SER A 639 5.85 -32.08 13.96
C SER A 639 6.86 -31.41 13.03
N LEU A 640 7.33 -30.22 13.36
CA LEU A 640 8.33 -29.44 12.59
C LEU A 640 9.74 -29.57 13.23
N ASP A 641 9.86 -30.08 14.43
CA ASP A 641 11.10 -30.04 15.27
C ASP A 641 11.76 -28.64 15.25
N SER A 642 10.95 -27.59 15.30
CA SER A 642 11.41 -26.20 15.19
C SER A 642 10.29 -25.22 15.52
N VAL A 643 10.61 -23.93 15.54
CA VAL A 643 9.62 -22.84 15.49
C VAL A 643 9.34 -22.52 14.01
N PRO A 644 8.05 -22.44 13.58
CA PRO A 644 7.70 -21.98 12.25
C PRO A 644 7.97 -20.49 12.11
N VAL A 645 8.53 -20.07 10.98
CA VAL A 645 8.90 -18.65 10.71
C VAL A 645 7.84 -17.96 9.85
N ASN A 646 7.58 -18.52 8.67
CA ASN A 646 6.53 -18.04 7.79
C ASN A 646 5.62 -19.19 7.36
N TYR A 647 4.41 -18.85 6.93
CA TYR A 647 3.50 -19.84 6.35
C TYR A 647 2.77 -19.31 5.13
N LEU A 648 2.34 -20.24 4.27
CA LEU A 648 1.51 -19.98 3.10
C LEU A 648 0.03 -20.13 3.42
N ALA A 649 -0.78 -19.27 2.84
CA ALA A 649 -2.24 -19.35 2.91
C ALA A 649 -2.89 -19.01 1.56
N THR A 650 -4.06 -19.60 1.30
CA THR A 650 -4.85 -19.39 0.08
C THR A 650 -5.70 -18.11 0.19
N LEU A 651 -5.04 -16.97 0.44
CA LEU A 651 -5.69 -15.68 0.65
C LEU A 651 -5.47 -14.77 -0.56
N ASP A 652 -6.47 -13.99 -0.91
CA ASP A 652 -6.42 -12.99 -1.96
C ASP A 652 -6.01 -11.63 -1.35
N ILE A 653 -4.76 -11.23 -1.54
CA ILE A 653 -4.21 -9.96 -1.03
C ILE A 653 -3.54 -9.14 -2.14
N THR A 654 -3.36 -7.86 -1.89
CA THR A 654 -2.55 -6.94 -2.70
C THR A 654 -1.80 -5.95 -1.81
N GLY A 655 -0.94 -5.11 -2.41
CA GLY A 655 -0.27 -4.02 -1.71
C GLY A 655 -1.25 -3.17 -0.87
N GLY A 656 -0.89 -2.84 0.36
CA GLY A 656 -1.78 -2.25 1.38
C GLY A 656 -2.29 -3.26 2.41
N ASN A 657 -2.38 -4.56 2.07
CA ASN A 657 -2.56 -5.63 3.06
C ASN A 657 -1.32 -5.89 3.92
N SER A 658 -0.18 -5.33 3.59
CA SER A 658 1.01 -5.37 4.44
C SER A 658 0.67 -4.95 5.88
N GLY A 659 0.99 -5.82 6.87
CA GLY A 659 0.66 -5.64 8.29
C GLY A 659 -0.77 -6.03 8.66
N SER A 660 -1.58 -6.50 7.71
CA SER A 660 -2.91 -7.03 8.02
C SER A 660 -2.79 -8.25 8.94
N PRO A 661 -3.63 -8.31 9.99
CA PRO A 661 -3.69 -9.50 10.82
C PRO A 661 -4.21 -10.68 10.00
N VAL A 662 -3.53 -11.80 10.09
CA VAL A 662 -4.09 -13.09 9.73
C VAL A 662 -4.79 -13.64 10.96
N LEU A 663 -6.10 -13.85 10.83
CA LEU A 663 -6.99 -14.25 11.92
C LEU A 663 -7.46 -15.70 11.72
N ASN A 664 -7.58 -16.42 12.82
CA ASN A 664 -8.21 -17.75 12.81
C ASN A 664 -9.75 -17.66 12.75
N SER A 665 -10.43 -18.82 12.85
CA SER A 665 -11.90 -18.93 12.82
C SER A 665 -12.63 -18.13 13.90
N ARG A 666 -11.93 -17.74 14.97
CA ARG A 666 -12.45 -16.97 16.13
C ARG A 666 -11.95 -15.51 16.14
N ALA A 667 -11.32 -15.06 15.06
CA ALA A 667 -10.68 -13.74 14.93
C ALA A 667 -9.54 -13.50 15.96
N GLU A 668 -8.78 -14.52 16.32
CA GLU A 668 -7.54 -14.37 17.08
C GLU A 668 -6.35 -14.24 16.11
N LEU A 669 -5.37 -13.39 16.45
CA LEU A 669 -4.18 -13.12 15.65
C LEU A 669 -3.26 -14.36 15.61
N VAL A 670 -3.01 -14.90 14.42
CA VAL A 670 -2.13 -16.05 14.18
C VAL A 670 -0.94 -15.74 13.29
N GLY A 671 -0.88 -14.56 12.73
CA GLY A 671 0.24 -14.06 11.91
C GLY A 671 -0.03 -12.70 11.32
N LEU A 672 0.94 -12.17 10.58
CA LEU A 672 0.82 -10.94 9.80
C LEU A 672 1.04 -11.24 8.34
N ALA A 673 0.08 -10.87 7.49
CA ALA A 673 0.29 -10.89 6.05
C ALA A 673 1.33 -9.82 5.66
N PHE A 674 2.33 -10.21 4.85
CA PHE A 674 3.34 -9.25 4.44
C PHE A 674 3.74 -9.35 2.98
N ASP A 675 3.48 -10.50 2.33
CA ASP A 675 3.90 -10.73 0.95
C ASP A 675 2.99 -11.78 0.28
N GLY A 676 3.10 -11.89 -1.04
CA GLY A 676 2.60 -13.01 -1.82
C GLY A 676 3.75 -13.76 -2.48
N THR A 677 3.50 -14.89 -3.12
CA THR A 677 4.50 -15.54 -3.97
C THR A 677 4.62 -14.79 -5.30
N LEU A 678 5.78 -14.85 -5.95
CA LEU A 678 6.08 -14.04 -7.13
C LEU A 678 5.08 -14.24 -8.28
N ASP A 679 4.60 -15.46 -8.46
CA ASP A 679 3.56 -15.79 -9.44
C ASP A 679 2.15 -15.39 -8.99
N SER A 680 1.96 -15.04 -7.73
CA SER A 680 0.69 -14.53 -7.20
C SER A 680 0.53 -13.02 -7.40
N VAL A 681 1.60 -12.27 -7.71
CA VAL A 681 1.52 -10.80 -7.83
C VAL A 681 0.61 -10.36 -8.98
N ILE A 682 0.45 -11.19 -10.01
CA ILE A 682 -0.48 -10.94 -11.11
C ILE A 682 -1.95 -10.95 -10.66
N SER A 683 -2.25 -11.45 -9.45
CA SER A 683 -3.61 -11.46 -8.89
C SER A 683 -4.27 -10.09 -8.87
N ASP A 684 -3.51 -8.99 -8.89
CA ASP A 684 -4.09 -7.66 -9.06
C ASP A 684 -4.92 -7.52 -10.34
N TRP A 685 -4.61 -8.31 -11.37
CA TRP A 685 -5.26 -8.32 -12.67
C TRP A 685 -6.00 -9.61 -12.96
N ASP A 686 -5.43 -10.73 -12.53
CA ASP A 686 -5.84 -12.09 -12.89
C ASP A 686 -5.61 -13.04 -11.71
N PHE A 687 -6.67 -13.30 -10.96
CA PHE A 687 -6.60 -14.22 -9.83
C PHE A 687 -6.58 -15.68 -10.31
N ASN A 688 -5.60 -16.44 -9.85
CA ASN A 688 -5.51 -17.88 -10.10
C ASN A 688 -5.61 -18.66 -8.78
N PRO A 689 -6.73 -19.35 -8.52
CA PRO A 689 -6.94 -20.06 -7.26
C PRO A 689 -5.93 -21.21 -7.01
N ALA A 690 -5.34 -21.76 -8.07
CA ALA A 690 -4.36 -22.84 -7.95
C ALA A 690 -2.99 -22.34 -7.45
N THR A 691 -2.56 -21.16 -7.93
CA THR A 691 -1.21 -20.65 -7.68
C THR A 691 -1.14 -19.53 -6.64
N THR A 692 -2.22 -18.78 -6.43
CA THR A 692 -2.22 -17.66 -5.48
C THR A 692 -1.95 -18.12 -4.05
N ARG A 693 -0.86 -17.60 -3.46
CA ARG A 693 -0.49 -17.84 -2.06
C ARG A 693 0.00 -16.56 -1.41
N THR A 694 -0.58 -16.26 -0.25
CA THR A 694 -0.12 -15.22 0.67
C THR A 694 0.96 -15.79 1.56
N ILE A 695 2.00 -15.00 1.84
CA ILE A 695 3.05 -15.30 2.81
C ILE A 695 2.75 -14.52 4.09
N ALA A 696 2.67 -15.22 5.21
CA ALA A 696 2.44 -14.62 6.53
C ALA A 696 3.60 -14.89 7.48
N CYS A 697 3.94 -13.89 8.30
CA CYS A 697 4.86 -14.04 9.43
C CYS A 697 4.12 -14.74 10.57
N ASP A 698 4.63 -15.89 11.01
CA ASP A 698 3.97 -16.70 12.05
C ASP A 698 4.08 -16.02 13.42
N VAL A 699 2.97 -15.94 14.14
CA VAL A 699 2.94 -15.32 15.47
C VAL A 699 3.88 -16.02 16.45
N ARG A 700 4.12 -17.34 16.31
CA ARG A 700 5.05 -18.10 17.16
C ARG A 700 6.50 -17.64 16.97
N TYR A 701 6.88 -17.32 15.72
CA TYR A 701 8.20 -16.74 15.44
C TYR A 701 8.34 -15.34 16.05
N MET A 702 7.32 -14.49 15.85
CA MET A 702 7.32 -13.14 16.41
C MET A 702 7.53 -13.18 17.94
N LEU A 703 6.74 -14.01 18.63
CA LEU A 703 6.84 -14.17 20.08
C LEU A 703 8.16 -14.80 20.51
N TRP A 704 8.66 -15.79 19.78
CA TRP A 704 9.95 -16.43 20.04
C TRP A 704 11.10 -15.44 19.89
N GLN A 705 11.13 -14.68 18.80
CA GLN A 705 12.16 -13.67 18.55
C GLN A 705 12.18 -12.63 19.68
N MET A 706 11.01 -12.09 20.03
CA MET A 706 10.89 -11.07 21.08
C MET A 706 11.27 -11.60 22.47
N GLU A 707 10.81 -12.81 22.83
CA GLU A 707 11.04 -13.32 24.20
C GLU A 707 12.42 -13.94 24.38
N VAL A 708 12.91 -14.71 23.39
CA VAL A 708 14.14 -15.50 23.52
C VAL A 708 15.37 -14.75 23.02
N VAL A 709 15.23 -13.95 21.96
CA VAL A 709 16.37 -13.31 21.29
C VAL A 709 16.50 -11.84 21.70
N ASP A 710 15.41 -11.07 21.57
CA ASP A 710 15.42 -9.60 21.79
C ASP A 710 15.21 -9.23 23.27
N HIS A 711 14.80 -10.18 24.12
CA HIS A 711 14.43 -9.96 25.51
C HIS A 711 13.38 -8.85 25.70
N ALA A 712 12.46 -8.69 24.74
CA ALA A 712 11.37 -7.73 24.73
C ALA A 712 10.20 -8.21 25.60
N THR A 713 10.48 -8.60 26.84
CA THR A 713 9.53 -9.20 27.78
C THR A 713 8.37 -8.27 28.11
N ASN A 714 8.60 -6.94 28.15
CA ASN A 714 7.55 -5.96 28.37
C ASN A 714 6.49 -6.00 27.27
N VAL A 715 6.88 -6.04 26.00
CA VAL A 715 5.96 -6.15 24.84
C VAL A 715 5.23 -7.48 24.88
N VAL A 716 5.93 -8.59 25.11
CA VAL A 716 5.33 -9.94 25.16
C VAL A 716 4.33 -10.06 26.32
N ASN A 717 4.62 -9.49 27.48
CA ASN A 717 3.71 -9.50 28.62
C ASN A 717 2.45 -8.66 28.33
N GLU A 718 2.59 -7.51 27.68
CA GLU A 718 1.45 -6.71 27.26
C GLU A 718 0.55 -7.46 26.28
N LEU A 719 1.13 -8.17 25.28
CA LEU A 719 0.39 -9.01 24.33
C LEU A 719 -0.38 -10.16 25.01
N ARG A 720 0.10 -10.65 26.14
CA ARG A 720 -0.57 -11.69 26.94
C ARG A 720 -1.62 -11.16 27.91
N GLY A 721 -1.75 -9.85 28.02
CA GLY A 721 -2.64 -9.21 28.99
C GLY A 721 -2.16 -9.31 30.46
N THR A 722 -0.89 -9.68 30.67
CA THR A 722 -0.25 -9.55 31.99
C THR A 722 0.23 -8.11 32.13
N ASN A 723 -0.33 -7.38 33.10
CA ASN A 723 -0.08 -5.96 33.32
C ASN A 723 1.42 -5.67 33.42
N VAL A 724 1.90 -4.82 32.53
CA VAL A 724 3.10 -4.03 32.76
C VAL A 724 2.67 -2.82 33.58
N ASP A 725 3.14 -2.77 34.82
CA ASP A 725 3.05 -1.70 35.80
C ASP A 725 1.92 -0.67 35.61
N GLN A 726 0.90 -0.76 36.46
CA GLN A 726 0.19 0.44 36.91
C GLN A 726 1.18 1.22 37.77
N PRO A 727 1.59 2.45 37.43
CA PRO A 727 2.21 3.32 38.42
C PRO A 727 1.19 3.53 39.51
N GLY A 728 1.57 3.19 40.70
CA GLY A 728 0.91 3.11 41.99
C GLY A 728 -0.52 3.69 42.13
N LYS A 729 -1.39 2.86 42.71
CA LYS A 729 -2.50 3.35 43.50
C LYS A 729 -1.98 4.18 44.67
#